data_660cab08d9776766a5888aefd932fca1
#
_entry.id   660cab08d9776766a5888aefd932fca1
#
_cell.length_a   1.000
_cell.length_b   1.000
_cell.length_c   1.000
_cell.angle_alpha   90.00
_cell.angle_beta   90.00
_cell.angle_gamma   90.00
#
_symmetry.space_group_name_H-M   'P 1'
#
loop_
_entity.id
_entity.type
_entity.pdbx_description
1 polymer ?
#
loop_
_entity_poly.entity_id
_entity_poly.type
_entity_poly.pdbx_seq_one_letter_code
_entity_poly.pdbx_strand_id
1 'polypeptide(L)'
;MKHLNILIAFQFLAMPAAMAQKITKGIDSIAIKQLTPNVSQGPIDIITERQMNKGLVTNSLNALSGQAAGVNISSGENRMAQLNSVRVRGTTSLTGGNDPLVIIDGVYSDLATLSTVYPADIERFAILKNATETAKYGSRGASGVIQVTTKKGNGSLFHISYDGNIGFERKYNKLQMLSARDYINTAKRLGLKYVDGGYNSDFQDAITRTGFVQNHHVAFSGGSPNSNYRASVGLMQHDMVVKITESRNFVAKFDLTQKAFDDLLQIDFGVFGSSQKNKFIADEQKLFYGAATQNPTFPEGKNANGGWDRNGAASQIASPLAELNKKEHEQSLNFNTHLGLDFALYPSLNLRFFGSYSYTSLENASYYPTWVWAQGQAFRGEHKSEEWLGNVTLDYHHQWDMHEVNATAMTEYQKSQRTGFWTTVKGFTTNDIGYNNLAAGSTRPYGGTGSEYSDPSLASVMGSVSYTLLKRYTLDMNLRADGSSLFGKNNKWGFFPSVSGTWVISQEPFFKSLNKVINLWKLRTGYGQSGNQGGIDSYNSMALLRPTGVISVQGSPTTTFGQFRNTNPDLKWETRSTFNIGTDIALLNSRIVLTAEYYYSLTTDMLYQYDVPVPPFTFNKFLANLGKMSNSGLEFGLGIIPITKKDMELNINMNVAFQKNKLISLSGNYKGSNLTAADIISIGQLNGAGFHGGNNNIVYQIVGQPLGVFYLPHCTGLHRNDNGSYSYTIADLDHNGSVNLEDGGDRYIAGQATPKWTLGSNISFRYRDFDVSLQINGAFGHKIYNGTSLTYMNMSSFPDYNVMAKAPQMNIKDQIATDYWLERGDYINFDYLTIGWNIPVKSRYISALRLSCSVNNIATITGYSGQTPMINSYIVNGTLGIDDKRTYPPYRAYSIGMSIQF
;
A
#
# COMPACT_ATOMS: atom_id res chain seq x y z
N MET A 1 -16.69 38.50 12.32
CA MET A 1 -16.19 39.10 13.59
C MET A 1 -14.68 38.88 13.59
N LYS A 2 -14.01 39.93 13.25
CA LYS A 2 -13.01 40.77 13.94
C LYS A 2 -11.88 39.98 14.64
N HIS A 3 -10.73 40.07 14.00
CA HIS A 3 -9.35 40.17 14.54
C HIS A 3 -9.08 39.66 15.95
N LEU A 4 -8.19 38.66 16.04
CA LEU A 4 -7.39 38.48 17.25
C LEU A 4 -5.91 38.49 16.84
N ASN A 5 -5.28 39.65 17.05
CA ASN A 5 -3.84 39.83 17.02
C ASN A 5 -3.25 39.22 18.29
N ILE A 6 -2.34 38.25 18.15
CA ILE A 6 -1.47 37.85 19.27
C ILE A 6 -0.05 38.24 18.90
N LEU A 7 0.35 39.38 19.47
CA LEU A 7 1.73 39.80 19.64
C LEU A 7 2.27 39.08 20.87
N ILE A 8 3.21 38.14 20.71
CA ILE A 8 4.00 37.62 21.84
C ILE A 8 5.42 38.17 21.71
N ALA A 9 5.77 38.95 22.74
CA ALA A 9 7.04 39.60 22.88
C ALA A 9 8.19 38.62 23.09
N PHE A 10 9.26 38.79 22.32
CA PHE A 10 10.56 38.18 22.55
C PHE A 10 11.30 38.93 23.62
N GLN A 11 11.53 38.30 24.75
CA GLN A 11 12.65 38.57 25.65
C GLN A 11 13.08 37.27 26.33
N PHE A 12 14.25 36.72 25.93
CA PHE A 12 15.09 35.91 26.85
C PHE A 12 16.53 35.79 26.33
N LEU A 13 17.39 36.43 27.03
CA LEU A 13 18.72 36.14 27.61
C LEU A 13 19.72 35.23 26.88
N ALA A 14 20.90 35.85 26.79
CA ALA A 14 22.17 35.33 26.33
C ALA A 14 22.79 34.27 27.25
N MET A 15 23.36 33.23 26.68
CA MET A 15 24.43 32.42 27.30
C MET A 15 25.49 31.99 26.29
N PRO A 16 26.74 31.71 26.72
CA PRO A 16 27.94 31.90 25.92
C PRO A 16 28.36 30.72 25.03
N ALA A 17 29.04 31.11 23.95
CA ALA A 17 29.47 30.30 22.79
C ALA A 17 30.74 29.43 23.04
N ALA A 18 30.75 28.54 24.01
CA ALA A 18 31.95 27.72 24.28
C ALA A 18 31.81 26.20 24.08
N MET A 19 30.66 25.69 23.61
CA MET A 19 30.43 24.23 23.44
C MET A 19 30.25 23.72 22.01
N ALA A 20 30.33 24.55 21.00
CA ALA A 20 30.04 24.14 19.61
C ALA A 20 31.17 23.33 18.91
N GLN A 21 32.35 23.17 19.53
CA GLN A 21 33.48 22.48 18.85
C GLN A 21 33.65 20.99 19.12
N LYS A 22 32.78 20.36 19.94
CA LYS A 22 32.89 18.92 20.25
C LYS A 22 31.98 17.98 19.47
N ILE A 23 31.02 18.50 18.70
CA ILE A 23 29.99 17.67 18.03
C ILE A 23 30.46 17.13 16.67
N THR A 24 31.43 17.76 16.00
CA THR A 24 31.91 17.34 14.67
C THR A 24 32.77 16.07 14.67
N LYS A 25 33.29 15.62 15.81
CA LYS A 25 34.11 14.39 15.89
C LYS A 25 33.32 13.09 16.14
N GLY A 26 32.04 13.17 16.45
CA GLY A 26 31.18 11.98 16.72
C GLY A 26 30.49 11.36 15.49
N ILE A 27 30.45 12.08 14.36
CA ILE A 27 29.64 11.68 13.19
C ILE A 27 30.34 10.58 12.35
N ASP A 28 31.66 10.54 12.31
CA ASP A 28 32.41 9.58 11.47
C ASP A 28 32.39 8.12 11.99
N SER A 29 32.11 7.90 13.28
CA SER A 29 32.03 6.55 13.85
C SER A 29 30.64 5.94 13.82
N ILE A 30 29.59 6.73 13.56
CA ILE A 30 28.19 6.31 13.59
C ILE A 30 27.79 5.60 12.27
N ALA A 31 28.34 6.02 11.12
CA ALA A 31 28.01 5.42 9.82
C ALA A 31 28.46 3.93 9.72
N ILE A 32 29.60 3.59 10.30
CA ILE A 32 30.13 2.22 10.32
C ILE A 32 29.36 1.35 11.32
N LYS A 33 28.93 1.91 12.46
CA LYS A 33 28.13 1.18 13.46
C LYS A 33 26.72 0.83 12.98
N GLN A 34 26.15 1.59 12.04
CA GLN A 34 24.78 1.35 11.53
C GLN A 34 24.70 0.26 10.44
N LEU A 35 25.81 -0.10 9.79
CA LEU A 35 25.87 -1.19 8.85
C LEU A 35 26.15 -2.55 9.51
N THR A 36 26.63 -2.57 10.76
CA THR A 36 26.80 -3.83 11.48
C THR A 36 25.45 -4.34 11.96
N PRO A 37 24.99 -5.52 11.50
CA PRO A 37 23.80 -6.15 12.05
C PRO A 37 23.99 -6.31 13.57
N ASN A 38 23.00 -5.87 14.35
CA ASN A 38 23.03 -6.10 15.80
C ASN A 38 23.20 -7.60 16.08
N VAL A 39 24.17 -7.94 16.92
CA VAL A 39 24.54 -9.34 17.19
C VAL A 39 23.40 -10.12 17.86
N SER A 40 22.48 -9.44 18.51
CA SER A 40 21.41 -10.05 19.32
C SER A 40 20.01 -10.06 18.70
N GLN A 41 19.80 -9.50 17.50
CA GLN A 41 18.47 -9.44 16.90
C GLN A 41 18.46 -10.11 15.53
N GLY A 42 17.33 -10.73 15.18
CA GLY A 42 17.08 -11.35 13.87
C GLY A 42 17.24 -10.38 12.68
N PRO A 43 16.90 -10.79 11.46
CA PRO A 43 17.03 -9.96 10.25
C PRO A 43 15.93 -8.91 10.19
N ILE A 44 16.00 -7.95 11.08
CA ILE A 44 15.13 -6.78 11.02
C ILE A 44 15.73 -5.83 10.00
N ASP A 45 15.01 -5.55 8.90
CA ASP A 45 15.40 -4.50 7.98
C ASP A 45 15.12 -3.15 8.64
N ILE A 46 16.18 -2.50 9.12
CA ILE A 46 16.10 -1.16 9.70
C ILE A 46 16.44 -0.15 8.61
N ILE A 47 15.48 0.71 8.29
CA ILE A 47 15.62 1.81 7.33
C ILE A 47 15.65 3.10 8.14
N THR A 48 16.82 3.71 8.19
CA THR A 48 17.04 4.96 8.91
C THR A 48 16.75 6.18 8.02
N GLU A 49 16.61 7.37 8.61
CA GLU A 49 16.41 8.62 7.88
C GLU A 49 17.43 8.84 6.74
N ARG A 50 18.68 8.35 6.87
CA ARG A 50 19.70 8.47 5.82
C ARG A 50 19.36 7.64 4.57
N GLN A 51 18.69 6.51 4.74
CA GLN A 51 18.32 5.59 3.66
C GLN A 51 16.97 5.92 3.04
N MET A 52 16.12 6.67 3.76
CA MET A 52 14.80 7.06 3.26
C MET A 52 14.92 7.93 2.00
N ASN A 53 13.85 7.92 1.21
CA ASN A 53 13.72 8.75 0.02
C ASN A 53 14.03 10.22 0.33
N LYS A 54 15.02 10.79 -0.35
CA LYS A 54 15.44 12.19 -0.23
C LYS A 54 14.79 13.12 -1.24
N GLY A 55 14.00 12.57 -2.18
CA GLY A 55 13.23 13.32 -3.16
C GLY A 55 11.95 13.93 -2.56
N LEU A 56 11.08 14.34 -3.45
CA LEU A 56 9.75 14.81 -3.05
C LEU A 56 8.92 13.62 -2.53
N VAL A 57 8.60 13.63 -1.25
CA VAL A 57 7.78 12.60 -0.60
C VAL A 57 6.42 13.20 -0.25
N THR A 58 5.38 12.68 -0.88
CA THR A 58 3.97 13.08 -0.66
C THR A 58 3.21 12.10 0.23
N ASN A 59 3.79 10.92 0.48
CA ASN A 59 3.24 9.85 1.31
C ASN A 59 4.41 9.11 1.98
N SER A 60 4.36 8.94 3.30
CA SER A 60 5.44 8.32 4.08
C SER A 60 5.76 6.87 3.68
N LEU A 61 4.80 6.15 3.08
CA LEU A 61 5.05 4.82 2.52
C LEU A 61 6.05 4.84 1.35
N ASN A 62 6.10 5.94 0.59
CA ASN A 62 7.06 6.09 -0.50
C ASN A 62 8.51 6.19 0.00
N ALA A 63 8.71 6.54 1.29
CA ALA A 63 10.04 6.53 1.90
C ALA A 63 10.63 5.10 2.04
N LEU A 64 9.78 4.07 2.00
CA LEU A 64 10.16 2.65 2.10
C LEU A 64 10.40 1.98 0.74
N SER A 65 9.95 2.59 -0.35
CA SER A 65 9.96 1.96 -1.68
C SER A 65 11.37 1.54 -2.08
N GLY A 66 11.55 0.24 -2.40
CA GLY A 66 12.83 -0.34 -2.81
C GLY A 66 13.91 -0.40 -1.73
N GLN A 67 13.58 -0.17 -0.45
CA GLN A 67 14.58 -0.14 0.63
C GLN A 67 14.76 -1.50 1.33
N ALA A 68 13.82 -2.42 1.22
CA ALA A 68 13.89 -3.73 1.87
C ALA A 68 13.55 -4.87 0.91
N ALA A 69 14.34 -5.96 0.97
CA ALA A 69 14.09 -7.15 0.18
C ALA A 69 12.76 -7.82 0.59
N GLY A 70 11.98 -8.28 -0.40
CA GLY A 70 10.70 -8.93 -0.14
C GLY A 70 9.57 -8.00 0.31
N VAL A 71 9.79 -6.69 0.34
CA VAL A 71 8.78 -5.67 0.61
C VAL A 71 8.41 -4.99 -0.70
N ASN A 72 7.17 -5.19 -1.12
CA ASN A 72 6.64 -4.59 -2.33
C ASN A 72 5.63 -3.52 -1.98
N ILE A 73 5.87 -2.32 -2.49
CA ILE A 73 4.95 -1.19 -2.40
C ILE A 73 4.50 -0.88 -3.81
N SER A 74 3.25 -1.18 -4.13
CA SER A 74 2.66 -0.72 -5.37
C SER A 74 1.90 0.56 -5.10
N SER A 75 2.18 1.60 -5.88
CA SER A 75 1.33 2.78 -5.91
C SER A 75 -0.05 2.32 -6.38
N GLY A 76 -1.08 2.56 -5.57
CA GLY A 76 -2.45 2.28 -5.97
C GLY A 76 -2.73 2.97 -7.30
N GLU A 77 -3.38 2.26 -8.22
CA GLU A 77 -3.82 2.87 -9.46
C GLU A 77 -4.73 4.05 -9.12
N ASN A 78 -4.28 5.25 -9.51
CA ASN A 78 -5.15 6.36 -9.89
C ASN A 78 -5.84 7.17 -8.79
N ARG A 79 -5.82 6.80 -7.53
CA ARG A 79 -6.40 7.60 -6.45
C ARG A 79 -5.37 7.94 -5.38
N MET A 80 -5.28 9.19 -4.99
CA MET A 80 -4.52 9.54 -3.79
C MET A 80 -5.09 8.93 -2.51
N ALA A 81 -6.40 8.69 -2.48
CA ALA A 81 -7.07 8.00 -1.40
C ALA A 81 -6.89 6.47 -1.46
N GLN A 82 -6.51 5.91 -2.59
CA GLN A 82 -6.10 4.51 -2.66
C GLN A 82 -4.68 4.40 -2.12
N LEU A 83 -4.63 3.87 -0.92
CA LEU A 83 -3.40 3.54 -0.23
C LEU A 83 -2.53 2.66 -1.10
N ASN A 84 -1.24 2.92 -1.07
CA ASN A 84 -0.27 1.99 -1.59
C ASN A 84 -0.54 0.60 -0.97
N SER A 85 -0.66 -0.39 -1.82
CA SER A 85 -0.69 -1.76 -1.34
C SER A 85 0.71 -2.16 -0.93
N VAL A 86 0.89 -2.57 0.31
CA VAL A 86 2.16 -3.07 0.82
C VAL A 86 2.06 -4.57 1.04
N ARG A 87 3.00 -5.31 0.49
CA ARG A 87 3.10 -6.77 0.69
C ARG A 87 4.47 -7.15 1.19
N VAL A 88 4.49 -7.93 2.26
CA VAL A 88 5.71 -8.51 2.82
C VAL A 88 5.73 -10.00 2.47
N ARG A 89 6.68 -10.41 1.60
CA ARG A 89 6.81 -11.80 1.11
C ARG A 89 5.57 -12.33 0.37
N GLY A 90 4.86 -11.42 -0.32
CA GLY A 90 3.74 -11.76 -1.20
C GLY A 90 2.38 -11.88 -0.49
N THR A 91 1.40 -12.43 -1.20
CA THR A 91 0.03 -12.65 -0.73
C THR A 91 -0.03 -13.90 0.15
N THR A 92 -0.66 -13.81 1.31
CA THR A 92 -0.70 -14.88 2.32
C THR A 92 -2.08 -15.45 2.58
N SER A 93 -3.14 -14.73 2.20
CA SER A 93 -4.55 -15.14 2.29
C SER A 93 -5.31 -14.76 1.04
N LEU A 94 -6.36 -15.52 0.70
CA LEU A 94 -7.24 -15.23 -0.46
C LEU A 94 -8.38 -14.27 -0.10
N THR A 95 -8.85 -14.30 1.13
CA THR A 95 -10.06 -13.57 1.54
C THR A 95 -9.78 -12.32 2.35
N GLY A 96 -8.57 -12.14 2.88
CA GLY A 96 -8.25 -10.92 3.61
C GLY A 96 -6.95 -10.93 4.38
N GLY A 97 -6.63 -9.79 5.02
CA GLY A 97 -5.53 -9.68 5.96
C GLY A 97 -4.13 -9.79 5.36
N ASN A 98 -3.91 -9.29 4.15
CA ASN A 98 -2.60 -9.33 3.49
C ASN A 98 -1.73 -8.10 3.76
N ASP A 99 -2.29 -7.04 4.33
CA ASP A 99 -1.53 -5.85 4.69
C ASP A 99 -0.73 -6.09 5.97
N PRO A 100 0.52 -5.60 6.04
CA PRO A 100 1.31 -5.71 7.26
C PRO A 100 0.69 -4.87 8.39
N LEU A 101 0.86 -5.33 9.62
CA LEU A 101 0.53 -4.52 10.78
C LEU A 101 1.48 -3.32 10.83
N VAL A 102 0.93 -2.13 10.99
CA VAL A 102 1.70 -0.91 11.24
C VAL A 102 1.69 -0.61 12.74
N ILE A 103 2.85 -0.26 13.29
CA ILE A 103 2.99 0.14 14.69
C ILE A 103 3.74 1.47 14.71
N ILE A 104 3.11 2.52 15.23
CA ILE A 104 3.71 3.86 15.32
C ILE A 104 3.93 4.17 16.80
N ASP A 105 5.19 4.23 17.24
CA ASP A 105 5.59 4.45 18.64
C ASP A 105 4.88 3.52 19.65
N GLY A 106 4.63 2.27 19.26
CA GLY A 106 3.95 1.26 20.07
C GLY A 106 2.42 1.20 19.87
N VAL A 107 1.82 2.17 19.22
CA VAL A 107 0.37 2.19 18.92
C VAL A 107 0.10 1.37 17.65
N TYR A 108 -0.80 0.41 17.75
CA TYR A 108 -1.26 -0.36 16.60
C TYR A 108 -2.05 0.55 15.65
N SER A 109 -1.74 0.46 14.39
CA SER A 109 -2.20 1.36 13.35
C SER A 109 -2.34 0.64 12.01
N ASP A 110 -2.60 1.39 10.95
CA ASP A 110 -2.74 0.90 9.59
C ASP A 110 -1.92 1.72 8.57
N LEU A 111 -1.93 1.26 7.32
CA LEU A 111 -1.23 1.95 6.23
C LEU A 111 -1.83 3.34 5.94
N ALA A 112 -3.15 3.52 6.20
CA ALA A 112 -3.83 4.80 6.01
C ALA A 112 -3.29 5.85 6.98
N THR A 113 -3.23 5.52 8.24
CA THR A 113 -2.67 6.39 9.28
C THR A 113 -1.19 6.66 9.03
N LEU A 114 -0.40 5.63 8.67
CA LEU A 114 1.01 5.82 8.34
C LEU A 114 1.21 6.78 7.17
N SER A 115 0.34 6.75 6.16
CA SER A 115 0.42 7.65 5.01
C SER A 115 0.28 9.12 5.40
N THR A 116 -0.37 9.41 6.53
CA THR A 116 -0.59 10.78 7.04
C THR A 116 0.53 11.28 7.94
N VAL A 117 1.41 10.41 8.46
CA VAL A 117 2.57 10.81 9.27
C VAL A 117 3.52 11.64 8.42
N TYR A 118 4.01 12.76 8.96
CA TYR A 118 4.96 13.59 8.20
C TYR A 118 6.33 12.90 8.11
N PRO A 119 6.93 12.76 6.90
CA PRO A 119 8.19 12.01 6.73
C PRO A 119 9.35 12.51 7.59
N ALA A 120 9.44 13.83 7.86
CA ALA A 120 10.51 14.41 8.68
C ALA A 120 10.38 14.06 10.18
N ASP A 121 9.22 13.60 10.65
CA ASP A 121 9.05 13.10 12.01
C ASP A 121 9.52 11.65 12.19
N ILE A 122 9.74 10.93 11.10
CA ILE A 122 10.14 9.51 11.17
C ILE A 122 11.65 9.42 11.39
N GLU A 123 12.07 8.72 12.43
CA GLU A 123 13.45 8.39 12.71
C GLU A 123 13.90 7.16 11.96
N ARG A 124 13.07 6.09 12.04
CA ARG A 124 13.36 4.79 11.40
C ARG A 124 12.11 3.96 11.18
N PHE A 125 12.22 3.08 10.20
CA PHE A 125 11.33 1.93 10.03
C PHE A 125 12.08 0.66 10.39
N ALA A 126 11.40 -0.28 11.04
CA ALA A 126 11.87 -1.64 11.23
C ALA A 126 10.84 -2.60 10.64
N ILE A 127 11.26 -3.44 9.70
CA ILE A 127 10.37 -4.37 9.02
C ILE A 127 10.64 -5.77 9.53
N LEU A 128 9.64 -6.37 10.17
CA LEU A 128 9.68 -7.70 10.74
C LEU A 128 9.01 -8.66 9.76
N LYS A 129 9.74 -9.65 9.29
CA LYS A 129 9.30 -10.57 8.23
C LYS A 129 9.21 -12.02 8.68
N ASN A 130 9.99 -12.41 9.67
CA ASN A 130 10.10 -13.78 10.15
C ASN A 130 9.09 -14.07 11.27
N ALA A 131 8.61 -15.30 11.34
CA ALA A 131 7.61 -15.71 12.30
C ALA A 131 8.04 -15.49 13.77
N THR A 132 9.33 -15.68 14.08
CA THR A 132 9.86 -15.46 15.44
C THR A 132 9.85 -13.99 15.85
N GLU A 133 10.05 -13.07 14.90
CA GLU A 133 10.01 -11.63 15.14
C GLU A 133 8.58 -11.09 15.21
N THR A 134 7.69 -11.65 14.37
CA THR A 134 6.29 -11.24 14.33
C THR A 134 5.44 -11.94 15.38
N ALA A 135 5.92 -13.02 15.99
CA ALA A 135 5.20 -13.80 16.99
C ALA A 135 4.70 -12.98 18.19
N LYS A 136 5.48 -11.99 18.63
CA LYS A 136 5.06 -11.09 19.71
C LYS A 136 3.84 -10.21 19.37
N TYR A 137 3.52 -10.06 18.08
CA TYR A 137 2.35 -9.34 17.60
C TYR A 137 1.18 -10.27 17.22
N GLY A 138 1.38 -11.59 17.43
CA GLY A 138 0.36 -12.63 17.27
C GLY A 138 -0.30 -12.65 15.91
N SER A 139 -1.60 -12.78 15.92
CA SER A 139 -2.43 -12.87 14.72
C SER A 139 -2.39 -11.65 13.81
N ARG A 140 -2.03 -10.50 14.34
CA ARG A 140 -1.89 -9.29 13.52
C ARG A 140 -0.58 -9.23 12.75
N GLY A 141 0.45 -9.95 13.20
CA GLY A 141 1.76 -10.02 12.56
C GLY A 141 1.86 -11.02 11.40
N ALA A 142 0.80 -11.73 11.05
CA ALA A 142 0.84 -12.81 10.04
C ALA A 142 1.32 -12.36 8.65
N SER A 143 1.00 -11.14 8.24
CA SER A 143 1.41 -10.55 6.96
C SER A 143 2.67 -9.67 7.06
N GLY A 144 3.43 -9.78 8.17
CA GLY A 144 4.57 -8.94 8.50
C GLY A 144 4.19 -7.73 9.36
N VAL A 145 5.21 -7.05 9.87
CA VAL A 145 5.02 -5.86 10.73
C VAL A 145 5.94 -4.74 10.24
N ILE A 146 5.39 -3.54 10.12
CA ILE A 146 6.13 -2.31 9.89
C ILE A 146 6.09 -1.50 11.18
N GLN A 147 7.20 -1.48 11.90
CA GLN A 147 7.35 -0.70 13.10
C GLN A 147 7.97 0.64 12.75
N VAL A 148 7.30 1.72 13.10
CA VAL A 148 7.71 3.11 12.88
C VAL A 148 8.11 3.70 14.21
N THR A 149 9.34 4.17 14.30
CA THR A 149 9.81 4.97 15.42
C THR A 149 9.88 6.43 14.96
N THR A 150 9.23 7.32 15.65
CA THR A 150 9.33 8.74 15.35
C THR A 150 10.41 9.42 16.17
N LYS A 151 10.87 10.57 15.69
CA LYS A 151 11.86 11.39 16.39
C LYS A 151 11.31 11.87 17.72
N LYS A 152 12.11 11.72 18.77
CA LYS A 152 11.82 12.22 20.14
C LYS A 152 12.76 13.37 20.51
N GLY A 153 12.47 14.04 21.60
CA GLY A 153 13.40 15.02 22.19
C GLY A 153 14.68 14.32 22.65
N ASN A 154 15.82 14.91 22.38
CA ASN A 154 17.11 14.40 22.82
C ASN A 154 17.95 15.53 23.43
N GLY A 155 18.25 15.43 24.72
CA GLY A 155 19.22 16.28 25.36
C GLY A 155 18.66 17.59 25.93
N SER A 156 19.56 18.41 26.42
CA SER A 156 19.29 19.57 27.26
C SER A 156 19.12 20.90 26.51
N LEU A 157 19.36 20.94 25.21
CA LEU A 157 19.24 22.17 24.43
C LEU A 157 17.90 22.23 23.71
N PHE A 158 17.33 23.42 23.66
CA PHE A 158 16.16 23.72 22.87
C PHE A 158 16.54 23.83 21.38
N HIS A 159 15.89 23.06 20.53
CA HIS A 159 16.08 23.04 19.07
C HIS A 159 14.80 23.34 18.35
N ILE A 160 14.88 24.15 17.32
CA ILE A 160 13.81 24.34 16.35
C ILE A 160 14.32 23.82 15.02
N SER A 161 13.54 23.02 14.32
CA SER A 161 13.81 22.62 12.95
C SER A 161 12.66 23.02 12.04
N TYR A 162 13.02 23.42 10.82
CA TYR A 162 12.10 23.62 9.72
C TYR A 162 12.55 22.76 8.54
N ASP A 163 11.62 21.98 7.98
CA ASP A 163 11.81 21.21 6.76
C ASP A 163 10.67 21.56 5.80
N GLY A 164 11.03 22.00 4.59
CA GLY A 164 10.03 22.36 3.58
C GLY A 164 10.51 22.05 2.18
N ASN A 165 9.55 21.76 1.30
CA ASN A 165 9.80 21.60 -0.11
C ASN A 165 8.63 22.12 -0.95
N ILE A 166 8.95 22.57 -2.16
CA ILE A 166 8.00 23.03 -3.17
C ILE A 166 8.34 22.31 -4.48
N GLY A 167 7.34 21.80 -5.17
CA GLY A 167 7.55 21.06 -6.40
C GLY A 167 6.44 21.25 -7.43
N PHE A 168 6.76 20.88 -8.67
CA PHE A 168 5.86 20.91 -9.80
C PHE A 168 5.87 19.53 -10.48
N GLU A 169 4.70 19.09 -10.90
CA GLU A 169 4.50 17.82 -11.59
C GLU A 169 4.04 18.06 -13.02
N ARG A 170 4.63 17.33 -13.95
CA ARG A 170 4.24 17.38 -15.36
C ARG A 170 4.06 15.98 -15.93
N LYS A 171 2.96 15.78 -16.61
CA LYS A 171 2.72 14.60 -17.43
C LYS A 171 3.83 14.46 -18.49
N TYR A 172 4.40 13.27 -18.68
CA TYR A 172 5.45 13.04 -19.67
C TYR A 172 5.06 12.01 -20.74
N ASN A 173 3.95 11.27 -20.56
CA ASN A 173 3.46 10.30 -21.53
C ASN A 173 1.93 10.38 -21.67
N LYS A 174 1.42 10.07 -22.85
CA LYS A 174 -0.02 9.95 -23.15
C LYS A 174 -0.25 8.96 -24.28
N LEU A 175 -1.47 8.47 -24.41
CA LEU A 175 -1.86 7.61 -25.53
C LEU A 175 -1.84 8.40 -26.83
N GLN A 176 -1.29 7.79 -27.89
CA GLN A 176 -1.23 8.40 -29.23
C GLN A 176 -2.55 8.09 -29.94
N MET A 177 -3.53 9.00 -29.78
CA MET A 177 -4.84 8.91 -30.44
C MET A 177 -4.84 9.64 -31.78
N LEU A 178 -5.84 9.40 -32.64
CA LEU A 178 -5.96 10.17 -33.90
C LEU A 178 -6.21 11.66 -33.58
N SER A 179 -5.50 12.53 -34.27
CA SER A 179 -5.80 13.98 -34.30
C SER A 179 -7.11 14.25 -35.06
N ALA A 180 -7.71 15.42 -34.89
CA ALA A 180 -8.95 15.78 -35.61
C ALA A 180 -8.78 15.60 -37.13
N ARG A 181 -7.62 16.03 -37.70
CA ARG A 181 -7.30 15.85 -39.12
C ARG A 181 -7.22 14.39 -39.52
N ASP A 182 -6.52 13.56 -38.72
CA ASP A 182 -6.31 12.15 -39.03
C ASP A 182 -7.59 11.33 -38.83
N TYR A 183 -8.43 11.71 -37.84
CA TYR A 183 -9.76 11.17 -37.64
C TYR A 183 -10.66 11.40 -38.86
N ILE A 184 -10.78 12.67 -39.35
CA ILE A 184 -11.56 13.02 -40.51
C ILE A 184 -11.04 12.29 -41.78
N ASN A 185 -9.73 12.32 -42.02
CA ASN A 185 -9.12 11.66 -43.16
C ASN A 185 -9.34 10.14 -43.15
N THR A 186 -9.25 9.52 -41.99
CA THR A 186 -9.52 8.09 -41.81
C THR A 186 -10.98 7.74 -42.09
N ALA A 187 -11.92 8.53 -41.52
CA ALA A 187 -13.35 8.34 -41.76
C ALA A 187 -13.72 8.48 -43.24
N LYS A 188 -13.18 9.50 -43.92
CA LYS A 188 -13.36 9.70 -45.38
C LYS A 188 -12.79 8.54 -46.19
N ARG A 189 -11.57 8.11 -45.91
CA ARG A 189 -10.90 6.99 -46.59
C ARG A 189 -11.69 5.69 -46.47
N LEU A 190 -12.31 5.46 -45.33
CA LEU A 190 -13.10 4.26 -45.02
C LEU A 190 -14.57 4.39 -45.48
N GLY A 191 -14.99 5.53 -46.02
CA GLY A 191 -16.38 5.77 -46.42
C GLY A 191 -17.37 5.79 -45.29
N LEU A 192 -16.92 6.12 -44.06
CA LEU A 192 -17.77 6.12 -42.84
C LEU A 192 -18.44 7.48 -42.65
N LYS A 193 -19.67 7.45 -42.12
CA LYS A 193 -20.34 8.66 -41.67
C LYS A 193 -19.71 9.11 -40.37
N TYR A 194 -19.37 10.38 -40.26
CA TYR A 194 -18.77 10.96 -39.05
C TYR A 194 -19.36 12.34 -38.76
N VAL A 195 -19.20 12.79 -37.54
CA VAL A 195 -19.57 14.14 -37.12
C VAL A 195 -18.31 14.99 -37.09
N ASP A 196 -18.32 16.13 -37.77
CA ASP A 196 -17.27 17.15 -37.73
C ASP A 196 -17.77 18.35 -36.92
N GLY A 197 -17.23 18.51 -35.70
CA GLY A 197 -17.57 19.66 -34.84
C GLY A 197 -16.75 20.90 -35.14
N GLY A 198 -15.80 20.84 -36.07
CA GLY A 198 -14.99 21.98 -36.49
C GLY A 198 -13.86 22.39 -35.56
N TYR A 199 -13.54 21.56 -34.53
CA TYR A 199 -12.47 21.82 -33.55
C TYR A 199 -11.29 20.87 -33.77
N ASN A 200 -10.21 21.14 -33.06
CA ASN A 200 -9.03 20.26 -32.97
C ASN A 200 -8.61 20.13 -31.50
N SER A 201 -9.26 19.22 -30.81
CA SER A 201 -9.15 19.06 -29.35
C SER A 201 -8.28 17.89 -28.97
N ASP A 202 -7.48 18.05 -27.90
CA ASP A 202 -6.77 16.97 -27.22
C ASP A 202 -7.32 16.84 -25.80
N PHE A 203 -8.28 15.94 -25.60
CA PHE A 203 -8.96 15.77 -24.33
C PHE A 203 -8.05 15.18 -23.24
N GLN A 204 -6.96 14.46 -23.59
CA GLN A 204 -5.98 14.01 -22.60
C GLN A 204 -5.17 15.17 -22.03
N ASP A 205 -4.92 16.21 -22.83
CA ASP A 205 -4.28 17.45 -22.35
C ASP A 205 -5.32 18.34 -21.65
N ALA A 206 -6.56 18.38 -22.15
CA ALA A 206 -7.64 19.19 -21.59
C ALA A 206 -8.02 18.80 -20.13
N ILE A 207 -7.91 17.51 -19.77
CA ILE A 207 -8.20 17.04 -18.39
C ILE A 207 -7.00 17.17 -17.45
N THR A 208 -5.82 17.54 -17.93
CA THR A 208 -4.60 17.63 -17.11
C THR A 208 -4.14 19.07 -16.90
N ARG A 209 -3.29 19.25 -15.91
CA ARG A 209 -2.61 20.53 -15.58
C ARG A 209 -1.19 20.25 -15.11
N THR A 210 -0.38 21.28 -14.95
CA THR A 210 0.83 21.19 -14.12
C THR A 210 0.41 21.06 -12.68
N GLY A 211 0.79 19.96 -12.04
CA GLY A 211 0.54 19.74 -10.61
C GLY A 211 1.47 20.63 -9.76
N PHE A 212 1.06 20.85 -8.53
CA PHE A 212 1.83 21.65 -7.55
C PHE A 212 1.85 20.93 -6.21
N VAL A 213 3.03 20.85 -5.60
CA VAL A 213 3.23 20.23 -4.27
C VAL A 213 3.97 21.23 -3.38
N GLN A 214 3.49 21.37 -2.16
CA GLN A 214 4.24 22.05 -1.09
C GLN A 214 4.08 21.32 0.24
N ASN A 215 5.19 21.17 0.94
CA ASN A 215 5.23 20.56 2.26
C ASN A 215 6.00 21.49 3.20
N HIS A 216 5.48 21.71 4.39
CA HIS A 216 6.08 22.52 5.43
C HIS A 216 5.98 21.81 6.77
N HIS A 217 7.08 21.74 7.49
CA HIS A 217 7.14 21.08 8.78
C HIS A 217 8.01 21.90 9.75
N VAL A 218 7.49 22.11 10.94
CA VAL A 218 8.21 22.77 12.03
C VAL A 218 8.20 21.85 13.23
N ALA A 219 9.35 21.66 13.87
CA ALA A 219 9.44 20.91 15.08
C ALA A 219 10.24 21.65 16.16
N PHE A 220 9.80 21.47 17.39
CA PHE A 220 10.39 22.00 18.61
C PHE A 220 10.78 20.82 19.49
N SER A 221 12.00 20.76 19.95
CA SER A 221 12.45 19.72 20.85
C SER A 221 13.39 20.27 21.90
N GLY A 222 13.42 19.66 23.07
CA GLY A 222 14.29 20.03 24.16
C GLY A 222 14.12 19.11 25.33
N GLY A 223 14.82 19.42 26.41
CA GLY A 223 14.65 18.66 27.64
C GLY A 223 15.83 18.75 28.61
N SER A 224 15.90 17.77 29.45
CA SER A 224 16.93 17.51 30.44
C SER A 224 17.27 16.01 30.44
N PRO A 225 18.25 15.53 31.21
CA PRO A 225 18.49 14.09 31.34
C PRO A 225 17.27 13.30 31.78
N ASN A 226 16.35 13.92 32.51
CA ASN A 226 15.17 13.27 33.09
C ASN A 226 13.87 13.63 32.37
N SER A 227 13.85 14.61 31.48
CA SER A 227 12.63 15.07 30.80
C SER A 227 12.95 15.48 29.38
N ASN A 228 12.37 14.83 28.41
CA ASN A 228 12.55 15.14 27.01
C ASN A 228 11.19 15.32 26.34
N TYR A 229 11.07 16.35 25.51
CA TYR A 229 9.84 16.61 24.77
C TYR A 229 10.13 16.96 23.33
N ARG A 230 9.20 16.65 22.45
CA ARG A 230 9.17 17.09 21.06
C ARG A 230 7.74 17.41 20.64
N ALA A 231 7.56 18.55 20.00
CA ALA A 231 6.30 18.93 19.36
C ALA A 231 6.57 19.23 17.90
N SER A 232 5.70 18.82 17.00
CA SER A 232 5.80 19.11 15.57
C SER A 232 4.46 19.43 14.95
N VAL A 233 4.50 20.25 13.91
CA VAL A 233 3.35 20.58 13.06
C VAL A 233 3.78 20.50 11.61
N GLY A 234 2.99 19.80 10.78
CA GLY A 234 3.23 19.63 9.36
C GLY A 234 2.00 19.96 8.52
N LEU A 235 2.26 20.55 7.36
CA LEU A 235 1.28 20.80 6.31
C LEU A 235 1.80 20.21 5.01
N MET A 236 1.00 19.36 4.37
CA MET A 236 1.28 18.83 3.03
C MET A 236 0.11 19.18 2.12
N GLN A 237 0.41 19.80 1.00
CA GLN A 237 -0.57 20.10 -0.05
C GLN A 237 -0.06 19.52 -1.36
N HIS A 238 -0.94 18.81 -2.07
CA HIS A 238 -0.66 18.24 -3.37
C HIS A 238 -1.82 18.47 -4.32
N ASP A 239 -1.64 19.38 -5.28
CA ASP A 239 -2.52 19.62 -6.41
C ASP A 239 -1.97 18.81 -7.58
N MET A 240 -2.63 17.72 -7.95
CA MET A 240 -2.10 16.72 -8.88
C MET A 240 -2.26 17.09 -10.35
N VAL A 241 -1.68 16.25 -11.22
CA VAL A 241 -1.65 16.43 -12.68
C VAL A 241 -3.05 16.38 -13.31
N VAL A 242 -3.97 15.57 -12.82
CA VAL A 242 -5.37 15.57 -13.29
C VAL A 242 -6.12 16.72 -12.61
N LYS A 243 -6.85 17.51 -13.39
CA LYS A 243 -7.63 18.65 -12.87
C LYS A 243 -8.60 18.18 -11.78
N ILE A 244 -8.89 19.07 -10.83
CA ILE A 244 -9.73 18.86 -9.64
C ILE A 244 -9.19 17.90 -8.57
N THR A 245 -8.20 17.07 -8.87
CA THR A 245 -7.64 16.19 -7.86
C THR A 245 -6.67 16.93 -6.96
N GLU A 246 -6.90 16.86 -5.65
CA GLU A 246 -6.07 17.52 -4.64
C GLU A 246 -6.08 16.74 -3.32
N SER A 247 -4.99 16.85 -2.56
CA SER A 247 -4.91 16.39 -1.18
C SER A 247 -4.29 17.48 -0.30
N ARG A 248 -4.86 17.64 0.88
CA ARG A 248 -4.34 18.52 1.93
C ARG A 248 -4.31 17.75 3.23
N ASN A 249 -3.13 17.65 3.82
CA ASN A 249 -2.94 16.96 5.08
C ASN A 249 -2.30 17.91 6.09
N PHE A 250 -2.95 18.07 7.23
CA PHE A 250 -2.43 18.77 8.40
C PHE A 250 -2.14 17.74 9.48
N VAL A 251 -0.95 17.83 10.08
CA VAL A 251 -0.47 16.87 11.08
C VAL A 251 0.06 17.63 12.28
N ALA A 252 -0.25 17.16 13.48
CA ALA A 252 0.35 17.65 14.71
C ALA A 252 0.75 16.46 15.59
N LYS A 253 1.91 16.55 16.21
CA LYS A 253 2.45 15.50 17.08
C LYS A 253 3.09 16.11 18.31
N PHE A 254 2.94 15.42 19.45
CA PHE A 254 3.62 15.73 20.69
C PHE A 254 4.08 14.46 21.39
N ASP A 255 5.32 14.44 21.83
CA ASP A 255 5.91 13.36 22.63
C ASP A 255 6.57 13.92 23.88
N LEU A 256 6.42 13.21 24.97
CA LEU A 256 7.06 13.49 26.26
C LEU A 256 7.61 12.17 26.83
N THR A 257 8.87 12.20 27.23
CA THR A 257 9.47 11.15 28.07
C THR A 257 9.93 11.79 29.36
N GLN A 258 9.42 11.34 30.49
CA GLN A 258 9.75 11.83 31.84
C GLN A 258 10.24 10.68 32.69
N LYS A 259 11.39 10.86 33.34
CA LYS A 259 11.89 9.97 34.37
C LYS A 259 11.63 10.57 35.74
N ALA A 260 11.23 9.75 36.68
CA ALA A 260 10.88 10.12 38.06
C ALA A 260 11.43 9.09 39.04
N PHE A 261 11.54 9.51 40.30
CA PHE A 261 11.96 8.68 41.44
C PHE A 261 13.31 7.99 41.21
N ASP A 262 14.35 8.76 40.84
CA ASP A 262 15.71 8.29 40.57
C ASP A 262 15.74 7.13 39.53
N ASP A 263 15.07 7.36 38.39
CA ASP A 263 14.93 6.43 37.28
C ASP A 263 14.08 5.16 37.55
N LEU A 264 13.42 5.08 38.74
CA LEU A 264 12.49 3.97 39.03
C LEU A 264 11.29 3.94 38.10
N LEU A 265 10.79 5.12 37.70
CA LEU A 265 9.66 5.25 36.78
C LEU A 265 10.04 6.08 35.57
N GLN A 266 9.82 5.53 34.38
CA GLN A 266 9.78 6.31 33.16
C GLN A 266 8.37 6.38 32.62
N ILE A 267 7.93 7.58 32.28
CA ILE A 267 6.63 7.89 31.68
C ILE A 267 6.87 8.28 30.22
N ASP A 268 6.28 7.55 29.30
CA ASP A 268 6.25 7.87 27.88
C ASP A 268 4.81 8.25 27.50
N PHE A 269 4.61 9.49 27.05
CA PHE A 269 3.32 10.00 26.61
C PHE A 269 3.42 10.53 25.19
N GLY A 270 2.48 10.18 24.34
CA GLY A 270 2.44 10.69 22.98
C GLY A 270 1.03 10.97 22.50
N VAL A 271 0.91 11.99 21.67
CA VAL A 271 -0.32 12.37 20.96
C VAL A 271 0.03 12.64 19.49
N PHE A 272 -0.76 12.07 18.60
CA PHE A 272 -0.69 12.28 17.16
C PHE A 272 -2.08 12.61 16.64
N GLY A 273 -2.19 13.67 15.84
CA GLY A 273 -3.42 14.04 15.15
C GLY A 273 -3.16 14.37 13.70
N SER A 274 -4.01 13.90 12.79
CA SER A 274 -3.98 14.32 11.39
C SER A 274 -5.39 14.57 10.85
N SER A 275 -5.51 15.57 9.97
CA SER A 275 -6.71 15.87 9.21
C SER A 275 -6.35 15.92 7.75
N GLN A 276 -6.85 14.97 6.98
CA GLN A 276 -6.61 14.88 5.55
C GLN A 276 -7.91 15.14 4.79
N LYS A 277 -7.85 16.00 3.77
CA LYS A 277 -8.95 16.31 2.85
C LYS A 277 -8.50 16.00 1.43
N ASN A 278 -9.24 15.14 0.77
CA ASN A 278 -8.98 14.71 -0.59
C ASN A 278 -10.15 15.10 -1.50
N LYS A 279 -9.83 15.57 -2.70
CA LYS A 279 -10.75 15.61 -3.83
C LYS A 279 -10.22 14.69 -4.91
N PHE A 280 -11.06 13.82 -5.40
CA PHE A 280 -10.69 12.84 -6.41
C PHE A 280 -11.81 12.68 -7.44
N ILE A 281 -11.61 11.82 -8.41
CA ILE A 281 -12.56 11.56 -9.50
C ILE A 281 -13.30 10.26 -9.17
N ALA A 282 -14.61 10.33 -9.10
CA ALA A 282 -15.48 9.20 -8.79
C ALA A 282 -15.34 8.02 -9.75
N ASP A 283 -15.15 8.32 -11.03
CA ASP A 283 -15.12 7.32 -12.08
C ASP A 283 -13.98 7.64 -13.04
N GLU A 284 -12.78 7.28 -12.61
CA GLU A 284 -11.54 7.50 -13.36
C GLU A 284 -11.57 6.80 -14.71
N GLN A 285 -12.16 5.60 -14.76
CA GLN A 285 -12.26 4.85 -16.01
C GLN A 285 -13.08 5.62 -17.04
N LYS A 286 -14.22 6.20 -16.65
CA LYS A 286 -15.01 7.03 -17.58
C LYS A 286 -14.26 8.29 -18.00
N LEU A 287 -13.56 8.93 -17.07
CA LEU A 287 -12.78 10.12 -17.38
C LEU A 287 -11.67 9.82 -18.40
N PHE A 288 -10.84 8.83 -18.14
CA PHE A 288 -9.70 8.49 -19.00
C PHE A 288 -10.14 7.86 -20.31
N TYR A 289 -11.15 6.97 -20.27
CA TYR A 289 -11.75 6.43 -21.49
C TYR A 289 -12.37 7.54 -22.34
N GLY A 290 -13.14 8.44 -21.74
CA GLY A 290 -13.71 9.59 -22.43
C GLY A 290 -12.63 10.49 -23.03
N ALA A 291 -11.56 10.78 -22.27
CA ALA A 291 -10.45 11.62 -22.76
C ALA A 291 -9.69 10.99 -23.93
N ALA A 292 -9.58 9.66 -23.97
CA ALA A 292 -8.95 8.95 -25.09
C ALA A 292 -9.89 8.85 -26.30
N THR A 293 -11.17 8.56 -26.08
CA THR A 293 -12.10 8.17 -27.16
C THR A 293 -13.04 9.28 -27.64
N GLN A 294 -13.07 10.44 -26.99
CA GLN A 294 -13.90 11.56 -27.45
C GLN A 294 -13.53 11.96 -28.87
N ASN A 295 -14.55 12.30 -29.68
CA ASN A 295 -14.34 12.80 -31.04
C ASN A 295 -13.46 14.07 -31.00
N PRO A 296 -12.27 14.04 -31.58
CA PRO A 296 -11.30 15.14 -31.49
C PRO A 296 -11.73 16.42 -32.24
N THR A 297 -12.84 16.35 -32.99
CA THR A 297 -13.43 17.53 -33.65
C THR A 297 -14.42 18.26 -32.76
N PHE A 298 -14.73 17.78 -31.57
CA PHE A 298 -15.64 18.45 -30.62
C PHE A 298 -14.89 19.47 -29.76
N PRO A 299 -15.59 20.50 -29.22
CA PRO A 299 -14.97 21.49 -28.34
C PRO A 299 -14.58 20.87 -27.01
N GLU A 300 -13.52 21.40 -26.40
CA GLU A 300 -13.10 21.01 -25.04
C GLU A 300 -14.11 21.45 -23.95
N GLY A 301 -14.91 22.45 -24.23
CA GLY A 301 -15.94 23.00 -23.35
C GLY A 301 -17.35 22.60 -23.74
N LYS A 302 -18.29 23.39 -23.25
CA LYS A 302 -19.67 23.33 -23.71
C LYS A 302 -19.77 23.79 -25.16
N ASN A 303 -20.66 23.14 -25.93
CA ASN A 303 -20.97 23.54 -27.30
C ASN A 303 -21.76 24.85 -27.36
N ALA A 304 -22.04 25.34 -28.57
CA ALA A 304 -22.75 26.59 -28.81
C ALA A 304 -24.17 26.65 -28.17
N ASN A 305 -24.76 25.47 -27.90
CA ASN A 305 -26.09 25.36 -27.27
C ASN A 305 -25.99 25.25 -25.72
N GLY A 306 -24.80 25.44 -25.15
CA GLY A 306 -24.54 25.32 -23.70
C GLY A 306 -24.53 23.90 -23.14
N GLY A 307 -24.62 22.89 -24.01
CA GLY A 307 -24.56 21.47 -23.65
C GLY A 307 -23.15 20.86 -23.79
N TRP A 308 -23.03 19.61 -23.43
CA TRP A 308 -21.81 18.81 -23.60
C TRP A 308 -21.99 17.86 -24.79
N ASP A 309 -21.04 17.88 -25.73
CA ASP A 309 -21.05 16.95 -26.85
C ASP A 309 -20.71 15.52 -26.37
N ARG A 310 -21.39 14.54 -26.97
CA ARG A 310 -21.23 13.10 -26.67
C ARG A 310 -20.91 12.34 -27.94
N ASN A 311 -20.11 11.28 -27.81
CA ASN A 311 -19.82 10.36 -28.88
C ASN A 311 -21.06 9.53 -29.21
N GLY A 312 -21.44 9.48 -30.48
CA GLY A 312 -22.55 8.69 -30.99
C GLY A 312 -23.90 8.96 -30.30
N ALA A 313 -25.00 8.67 -30.97
CA ALA A 313 -26.33 8.88 -30.41
C ALA A 313 -26.67 8.00 -29.19
N ALA A 314 -26.04 6.85 -29.09
CA ALA A 314 -26.25 5.88 -28.00
C ALA A 314 -25.23 5.99 -26.86
N SER A 315 -24.24 6.87 -26.94
CA SER A 315 -23.21 6.99 -25.92
C SER A 315 -23.76 7.54 -24.62
N GLN A 316 -23.62 6.75 -23.56
CA GLN A 316 -23.92 7.17 -22.20
C GLN A 316 -22.74 7.90 -21.54
N ILE A 317 -21.58 7.92 -22.20
CA ILE A 317 -20.36 8.56 -21.67
C ILE A 317 -20.45 10.04 -21.99
N ALA A 318 -20.47 10.87 -20.95
CA ALA A 318 -20.39 12.31 -21.08
C ALA A 318 -19.02 12.75 -21.62
N SER A 319 -18.93 14.00 -22.09
CA SER A 319 -17.63 14.62 -22.35
C SER A 319 -16.70 14.46 -21.12
N PRO A 320 -15.40 14.15 -21.30
CA PRO A 320 -14.47 14.01 -20.18
C PRO A 320 -14.41 15.27 -19.32
N LEU A 321 -14.62 16.45 -19.89
CA LEU A 321 -14.68 17.68 -19.11
C LEU A 321 -16.00 17.83 -18.36
N ALA A 322 -17.10 17.24 -18.83
CA ALA A 322 -18.33 17.11 -18.05
C ALA A 322 -18.14 16.17 -16.84
N GLU A 323 -17.38 15.09 -16.99
CA GLU A 323 -17.03 14.17 -15.90
C GLU A 323 -16.26 14.87 -14.77
N LEU A 324 -15.39 15.85 -15.08
CA LEU A 324 -14.69 16.64 -14.07
C LEU A 324 -15.63 17.50 -13.19
N ASN A 325 -16.89 17.68 -13.56
CA ASN A 325 -17.86 18.38 -12.72
C ASN A 325 -18.54 17.49 -11.67
N LYS A 326 -18.25 16.19 -11.66
CA LYS A 326 -18.55 15.34 -10.51
C LYS A 326 -17.80 15.91 -9.30
N LYS A 327 -18.48 15.96 -8.17
CA LYS A 327 -17.86 16.39 -6.93
C LYS A 327 -17.66 15.17 -6.06
N GLU A 328 -16.41 14.86 -5.70
CA GLU A 328 -16.10 13.90 -4.66
C GLU A 328 -15.23 14.56 -3.61
N HIS A 329 -15.53 14.23 -2.39
CA HIS A 329 -14.85 14.72 -1.21
C HIS A 329 -14.67 13.57 -0.24
N GLU A 330 -13.46 13.44 0.24
CA GLU A 330 -13.11 12.54 1.34
C GLU A 330 -12.40 13.35 2.40
N GLN A 331 -12.81 13.19 3.63
CA GLN A 331 -12.11 13.77 4.77
C GLN A 331 -11.86 12.68 5.79
N SER A 332 -10.59 12.49 6.16
CA SER A 332 -10.21 11.64 7.29
C SER A 332 -9.69 12.49 8.44
N LEU A 333 -10.06 12.11 9.64
CA LEU A 333 -9.52 12.62 10.89
C LEU A 333 -8.97 11.44 11.68
N ASN A 334 -7.68 11.48 12.01
CA ASN A 334 -7.03 10.49 12.84
C ASN A 334 -6.53 11.13 14.13
N PHE A 335 -6.76 10.47 15.23
CA PHE A 335 -6.26 10.86 16.53
C PHE A 335 -5.75 9.63 17.26
N ASN A 336 -4.49 9.63 17.68
CA ASN A 336 -3.86 8.53 18.40
C ASN A 336 -3.18 9.11 19.64
N THR A 337 -3.34 8.43 20.77
CA THR A 337 -2.62 8.76 21.99
C THR A 337 -2.15 7.50 22.69
N HIS A 338 -1.04 7.59 23.40
CA HIS A 338 -0.54 6.50 24.21
C HIS A 338 0.09 6.99 25.51
N LEU A 339 0.08 6.10 26.48
CA LEU A 339 0.76 6.26 27.76
C LEU A 339 1.49 4.95 28.09
N GLY A 340 2.80 5.04 28.26
CA GLY A 340 3.66 3.99 28.80
C GLY A 340 4.15 4.36 30.19
N LEU A 341 4.10 3.41 31.13
CA LEU A 341 4.64 3.53 32.48
C LEU A 341 5.60 2.35 32.68
N ASP A 342 6.90 2.64 32.68
CA ASP A 342 7.96 1.64 32.82
C ASP A 342 8.56 1.74 34.23
N PHE A 343 8.39 0.71 35.06
CA PHE A 343 8.90 0.62 36.41
C PHE A 343 10.12 -0.31 36.45
N ALA A 344 11.29 0.22 36.78
CA ALA A 344 12.51 -0.54 37.05
C ALA A 344 12.44 -1.11 38.48
N LEU A 345 11.73 -2.25 38.68
CA LEU A 345 11.53 -2.85 39.99
C LEU A 345 12.83 -3.31 40.62
N TYR A 346 13.70 -3.90 39.81
CA TYR A 346 15.06 -4.29 40.13
C TYR A 346 15.97 -4.04 38.91
N PRO A 347 17.30 -4.02 39.06
CA PRO A 347 18.20 -3.87 37.91
C PRO A 347 18.00 -4.88 36.78
N SER A 348 17.38 -6.01 37.11
CA SER A 348 17.10 -7.11 36.16
C SER A 348 15.62 -7.29 35.83
N LEU A 349 14.71 -6.49 36.41
CA LEU A 349 13.27 -6.73 36.30
C LEU A 349 12.51 -5.42 36.08
N ASN A 350 11.90 -5.30 34.91
CA ASN A 350 11.07 -4.15 34.54
C ASN A 350 9.60 -4.56 34.40
N LEU A 351 8.71 -3.75 34.90
CA LEU A 351 7.25 -3.89 34.75
C LEU A 351 6.73 -2.70 33.95
N ARG A 352 6.13 -2.98 32.81
CA ARG A 352 5.57 -1.95 31.92
C ARG A 352 4.07 -2.06 31.82
N PHE A 353 3.39 -0.93 31.98
CA PHE A 353 1.99 -0.74 31.61
C PHE A 353 1.96 0.13 30.35
N PHE A 354 1.24 -0.30 29.34
CA PHE A 354 1.05 0.48 28.14
C PHE A 354 -0.44 0.53 27.78
N GLY A 355 -0.93 1.72 27.49
CA GLY A 355 -2.29 1.96 27.02
C GLY A 355 -2.29 2.87 25.82
N SER A 356 -3.13 2.58 24.83
CA SER A 356 -3.35 3.46 23.69
C SER A 356 -4.82 3.55 23.31
N TYR A 357 -5.18 4.70 22.75
CA TYR A 357 -6.46 4.97 22.15
C TYR A 357 -6.25 5.54 20.74
N SER A 358 -6.96 5.00 19.78
CA SER A 358 -6.98 5.45 18.41
C SER A 358 -8.41 5.75 17.97
N TYR A 359 -8.60 6.88 17.31
CA TYR A 359 -9.87 7.29 16.71
C TYR A 359 -9.64 7.67 15.25
N THR A 360 -10.45 7.11 14.37
CA THR A 360 -10.47 7.48 12.95
C THR A 360 -11.90 7.79 12.55
N SER A 361 -12.13 8.93 11.91
CA SER A 361 -13.38 9.27 11.23
C SER A 361 -13.09 9.48 9.76
N LEU A 362 -13.86 8.82 8.91
CA LEU A 362 -13.79 8.95 7.46
C LEU A 362 -15.15 9.42 6.94
N GLU A 363 -15.22 10.64 6.43
CA GLU A 363 -16.40 11.18 5.73
C GLU A 363 -16.18 11.10 4.22
N ASN A 364 -17.14 10.51 3.51
CA ASN A 364 -17.18 10.44 2.05
C ASN A 364 -18.44 11.13 1.53
N ALA A 365 -18.29 12.00 0.53
CA ALA A 365 -19.41 12.65 -0.14
C ALA A 365 -19.18 12.70 -1.65
N SER A 366 -20.22 12.43 -2.43
CA SER A 366 -20.15 12.55 -3.89
C SER A 366 -21.41 13.13 -4.48
N TYR A 367 -21.28 13.82 -5.62
CA TYR A 367 -22.39 14.34 -6.38
C TYR A 367 -22.16 14.16 -7.88
N TYR A 368 -23.13 13.54 -8.53
CA TYR A 368 -23.18 13.36 -9.97
C TYR A 368 -24.23 14.33 -10.56
N PRO A 369 -23.81 15.36 -11.33
CA PRO A 369 -24.74 16.31 -11.94
C PRO A 369 -25.67 15.66 -12.99
N THR A 370 -26.79 16.29 -13.28
CA THR A 370 -27.80 15.80 -14.22
C THR A 370 -27.30 15.63 -15.66
N TRP A 371 -26.26 16.36 -16.05
CA TRP A 371 -25.61 16.15 -17.36
C TRP A 371 -24.64 14.97 -17.42
N VAL A 372 -24.27 14.40 -16.25
CA VAL A 372 -23.49 13.18 -16.16
C VAL A 372 -24.38 11.99 -15.86
N TRP A 373 -25.35 12.16 -14.96
CA TRP A 373 -26.34 11.18 -14.56
C TRP A 373 -27.72 11.81 -14.56
N ALA A 374 -28.59 11.42 -15.48
CA ALA A 374 -29.83 12.12 -15.83
C ALA A 374 -30.73 12.52 -14.64
N GLN A 375 -30.72 11.76 -13.56
CA GLN A 375 -31.49 12.08 -12.35
C GLN A 375 -30.71 12.93 -11.34
N GLY A 376 -29.43 13.17 -11.55
CA GLY A 376 -28.54 13.63 -10.49
C GLY A 376 -28.49 12.65 -9.33
N GLN A 377 -27.36 12.52 -8.68
CA GLN A 377 -27.20 11.62 -7.53
C GLN A 377 -26.26 12.22 -6.51
N ALA A 378 -26.65 12.21 -5.27
CA ALA A 378 -25.80 12.56 -4.13
C ALA A 378 -25.60 11.37 -3.21
N PHE A 379 -24.41 11.24 -2.66
CA PHE A 379 -24.05 10.29 -1.62
C PHE A 379 -23.37 11.01 -0.47
N ARG A 380 -23.67 10.61 0.76
CA ARG A 380 -22.87 10.94 1.95
C ARG A 380 -22.79 9.71 2.83
N GLY A 381 -21.60 9.47 3.35
CA GLY A 381 -21.32 8.42 4.34
C GLY A 381 -20.27 8.87 5.34
N GLU A 382 -20.37 8.37 6.54
CA GLU A 382 -19.39 8.52 7.61
C GLU A 382 -19.11 7.16 8.21
N HIS A 383 -17.82 6.85 8.39
CA HIS A 383 -17.35 5.66 9.09
C HIS A 383 -16.44 6.10 10.24
N LYS A 384 -16.69 5.59 11.42
CA LYS A 384 -15.88 5.83 12.62
C LYS A 384 -15.30 4.53 13.12
N SER A 385 -14.05 4.56 13.52
CA SER A 385 -13.36 3.46 14.17
C SER A 385 -12.67 3.95 15.43
N GLU A 386 -12.92 3.27 16.51
CA GLU A 386 -12.27 3.50 17.79
C GLU A 386 -11.55 2.22 18.20
N GLU A 387 -10.34 2.35 18.71
CA GLU A 387 -9.54 1.21 19.16
C GLU A 387 -8.89 1.53 20.51
N TRP A 388 -9.10 0.66 21.47
CA TRP A 388 -8.45 0.68 22.79
C TRP A 388 -7.53 -0.52 22.88
N LEU A 389 -6.30 -0.29 23.29
CA LEU A 389 -5.34 -1.34 23.59
C LEU A 389 -4.72 -1.09 24.94
N GLY A 390 -4.63 -2.13 25.74
CA GLY A 390 -3.88 -2.12 26.99
C GLY A 390 -3.05 -3.38 27.11
N ASN A 391 -1.78 -3.24 27.51
CA ASN A 391 -0.96 -4.39 27.84
C ASN A 391 -0.16 -4.17 29.13
N VAL A 392 0.18 -5.27 29.77
CA VAL A 392 1.09 -5.34 30.91
C VAL A 392 2.21 -6.30 30.54
N THR A 393 3.43 -5.83 30.61
CA THR A 393 4.63 -6.58 30.25
C THR A 393 5.59 -6.64 31.43
N LEU A 394 6.08 -7.83 31.75
CA LEU A 394 7.12 -8.08 32.71
C LEU A 394 8.37 -8.56 31.98
N ASP A 395 9.44 -7.78 32.00
CA ASP A 395 10.70 -8.07 31.35
C ASP A 395 11.77 -8.38 32.40
N TYR A 396 12.40 -9.55 32.28
CA TYR A 396 13.53 -9.96 33.06
C TYR A 396 14.77 -10.04 32.20
N HIS A 397 15.85 -9.38 32.61
CA HIS A 397 17.18 -9.43 31.95
C HIS A 397 18.24 -9.73 32.98
N HIS A 398 19.01 -10.78 32.74
CA HIS A 398 20.15 -11.11 33.60
C HIS A 398 21.32 -11.66 32.80
N GLN A 399 22.51 -11.16 33.11
CA GLN A 399 23.76 -11.63 32.52
C GLN A 399 24.70 -12.07 33.64
N TRP A 400 25.20 -13.30 33.52
CA TRP A 400 26.24 -13.82 34.42
C TRP A 400 27.27 -14.58 33.58
N ASP A 401 28.56 -14.26 33.78
CA ASP A 401 29.69 -14.83 33.03
C ASP A 401 29.42 -14.91 31.50
N MET A 402 29.23 -16.13 31.04
CA MET A 402 29.02 -16.45 29.62
C MET A 402 27.54 -16.55 29.23
N HIS A 403 26.64 -16.35 30.17
CA HIS A 403 25.20 -16.57 29.97
C HIS A 403 24.47 -15.25 30.02
N GLU A 404 23.52 -15.07 29.15
CA GLU A 404 22.58 -13.96 29.11
C GLU A 404 21.18 -14.51 28.90
N VAL A 405 20.24 -14.13 29.75
CA VAL A 405 18.82 -14.50 29.66
C VAL A 405 17.98 -13.24 29.58
N ASN A 406 17.10 -13.19 28.58
CA ASN A 406 16.01 -12.22 28.49
C ASN A 406 14.70 -13.01 28.50
N ALA A 407 13.81 -12.71 29.40
CA ALA A 407 12.50 -13.34 29.48
C ALA A 407 11.41 -12.27 29.56
N THR A 408 10.36 -12.43 28.79
CA THR A 408 9.21 -11.51 28.76
C THR A 408 7.92 -12.28 28.97
N ALA A 409 7.08 -11.80 29.87
CA ALA A 409 5.70 -12.24 30.01
C ALA A 409 4.78 -11.04 29.74
N MET A 410 3.76 -11.23 28.90
CA MET A 410 2.86 -10.15 28.50
C MET A 410 1.40 -10.62 28.49
N THR A 411 0.52 -9.77 28.95
CA THR A 411 -0.92 -9.90 28.70
C THR A 411 -1.42 -8.63 28.01
N GLU A 412 -2.32 -8.81 27.02
CA GLU A 412 -2.82 -7.72 26.19
C GLU A 412 -4.33 -7.89 25.97
N TYR A 413 -5.03 -6.78 26.01
CA TYR A 413 -6.44 -6.71 25.64
C TYR A 413 -6.65 -5.56 24.66
N GLN A 414 -7.38 -5.86 23.60
CA GLN A 414 -7.76 -4.90 22.59
C GLN A 414 -9.25 -4.97 22.34
N LYS A 415 -9.87 -3.81 22.18
CA LYS A 415 -11.26 -3.66 21.74
C LYS A 415 -11.30 -2.65 20.60
N SER A 416 -11.97 -3.01 19.53
CA SER A 416 -12.29 -2.09 18.42
C SER A 416 -13.79 -1.87 18.39
N GLN A 417 -14.22 -0.65 18.04
CA GLN A 417 -15.62 -0.35 17.77
C GLN A 417 -15.67 0.38 16.42
N ARG A 418 -16.54 -0.11 15.55
CA ARG A 418 -16.76 0.51 14.23
C ARG A 418 -18.22 0.84 14.07
N THR A 419 -18.49 2.05 13.61
CA THR A 419 -19.83 2.54 13.28
C THR A 419 -19.80 3.17 11.90
N GLY A 420 -20.88 2.99 11.16
CA GLY A 420 -21.01 3.59 9.84
C GLY A 420 -22.45 4.04 9.59
N PHE A 421 -22.56 5.10 8.79
CA PHE A 421 -23.83 5.59 8.28
C PHE A 421 -23.62 6.09 6.86
N TRP A 422 -24.55 5.77 5.97
CA TRP A 422 -24.53 6.28 4.60
C TRP A 422 -25.92 6.48 4.03
N THR A 423 -26.02 7.39 3.05
CA THR A 423 -27.24 7.59 2.30
C THR A 423 -26.97 8.05 0.88
N THR A 424 -27.78 7.52 -0.05
CA THR A 424 -27.81 7.90 -1.47
C THR A 424 -29.16 8.49 -1.79
N VAL A 425 -29.17 9.64 -2.49
CA VAL A 425 -30.39 10.33 -2.93
C VAL A 425 -30.26 10.68 -4.40
N LYS A 426 -31.35 10.54 -5.16
CA LYS A 426 -31.48 10.85 -6.60
C LYS A 426 -32.61 11.83 -6.85
N GLY A 427 -32.75 12.29 -8.11
CA GLY A 427 -33.86 13.14 -8.53
C GLY A 427 -33.69 14.61 -8.11
N PHE A 428 -32.52 15.18 -8.42
CA PHE A 428 -32.21 16.58 -8.18
C PHE A 428 -32.71 17.45 -9.33
N THR A 429 -33.39 18.54 -9.01
CA THR A 429 -33.87 19.55 -9.99
C THR A 429 -32.82 20.64 -10.28
N THR A 430 -31.81 20.79 -9.39
CA THR A 430 -30.67 21.70 -9.55
C THR A 430 -29.36 21.01 -9.20
N ASN A 431 -28.26 21.43 -9.84
CA ASN A 431 -26.92 20.95 -9.58
C ASN A 431 -26.11 21.83 -8.61
N ASP A 432 -26.69 22.97 -8.16
CA ASP A 432 -25.94 23.98 -7.41
C ASP A 432 -25.62 23.54 -5.98
N ILE A 433 -26.54 22.81 -5.35
CA ILE A 433 -26.43 22.38 -3.94
C ILE A 433 -25.53 21.19 -3.79
N GLY A 434 -25.52 20.26 -4.74
CA GLY A 434 -24.72 19.04 -4.71
C GLY A 434 -25.12 18.13 -3.54
N TYR A 435 -24.14 17.57 -2.85
CA TYR A 435 -24.32 16.70 -1.68
C TYR A 435 -24.57 17.47 -0.37
N ASN A 436 -24.58 18.80 -0.38
CA ASN A 436 -24.73 19.61 0.85
C ASN A 436 -26.17 19.64 1.38
N ASN A 437 -27.18 19.36 0.54
CA ASN A 437 -28.55 19.21 0.96
C ASN A 437 -29.21 18.01 0.27
N LEU A 438 -29.22 16.88 0.96
CA LEU A 438 -29.82 15.64 0.45
C LEU A 438 -31.36 15.70 0.40
N ALA A 439 -31.98 16.65 1.11
CA ALA A 439 -33.43 16.83 1.05
C ALA A 439 -33.91 17.37 -0.31
N ALA A 440 -33.03 17.99 -1.09
CA ALA A 440 -33.32 18.48 -2.41
C ALA A 440 -33.56 17.40 -3.48
N GLY A 441 -33.18 16.17 -3.21
CA GLY A 441 -33.46 15.04 -4.11
C GLY A 441 -34.78 14.36 -3.77
N SER A 442 -35.55 14.03 -4.80
CA SER A 442 -36.90 13.47 -4.68
C SER A 442 -36.95 11.97 -4.39
N THR A 443 -35.90 11.24 -4.70
CA THR A 443 -35.90 9.77 -4.67
C THR A 443 -34.82 9.22 -3.75
N ARG A 444 -35.25 8.39 -2.82
CA ARG A 444 -34.37 7.59 -1.93
C ARG A 444 -34.47 6.13 -2.32
N PRO A 445 -33.47 5.56 -3.01
CA PRO A 445 -33.49 4.17 -3.45
C PRO A 445 -33.59 3.24 -2.25
N TYR A 446 -34.35 2.15 -2.41
CA TYR A 446 -34.35 1.07 -1.42
C TYR A 446 -32.92 0.53 -1.23
N GLY A 447 -32.49 0.38 0.03
CA GLY A 447 -31.08 0.01 0.36
C GLY A 447 -30.06 1.13 0.16
N GLY A 448 -30.48 2.32 -0.32
CA GLY A 448 -29.61 3.48 -0.47
C GLY A 448 -29.23 4.18 0.85
N THR A 449 -29.91 3.85 1.95
CA THR A 449 -29.59 4.35 3.30
C THR A 449 -29.30 3.17 4.20
N GLY A 450 -28.24 3.23 4.99
CA GLY A 450 -27.86 2.18 5.91
C GLY A 450 -26.97 2.68 7.04
N SER A 451 -26.78 1.82 8.02
CA SER A 451 -25.84 1.99 9.11
C SER A 451 -25.25 0.65 9.50
N GLU A 452 -24.10 0.66 10.12
CA GLU A 452 -23.41 -0.52 10.61
C GLU A 452 -22.83 -0.28 12.01
N TYR A 453 -22.69 -1.38 12.75
CA TYR A 453 -22.03 -1.41 14.06
C TYR A 453 -21.28 -2.72 14.22
N SER A 454 -20.05 -2.68 14.71
CA SER A 454 -19.29 -3.86 15.12
C SER A 454 -18.31 -3.51 16.24
N ASP A 455 -18.07 -4.47 17.15
CA ASP A 455 -17.22 -4.30 18.33
C ASP A 455 -16.33 -5.53 18.61
N PRO A 456 -15.48 -5.96 17.68
CA PRO A 456 -14.59 -7.09 17.91
C PRO A 456 -13.59 -6.82 19.02
N SER A 457 -13.25 -7.89 19.76
CA SER A 457 -12.25 -7.86 20.81
C SER A 457 -11.24 -9.00 20.67
N LEU A 458 -10.02 -8.75 21.17
CA LEU A 458 -8.89 -9.67 21.14
C LEU A 458 -8.23 -9.65 22.52
N ALA A 459 -8.04 -10.82 23.12
CA ALA A 459 -7.28 -11.00 24.35
C ALA A 459 -6.07 -11.90 24.08
N SER A 460 -4.91 -11.56 24.60
CA SER A 460 -3.67 -12.28 24.33
C SER A 460 -2.82 -12.48 25.56
N VAL A 461 -2.11 -13.62 25.60
CA VAL A 461 -1.08 -13.91 26.59
C VAL A 461 0.16 -14.41 25.86
N MET A 462 1.33 -13.92 26.25
CA MET A 462 2.61 -14.29 25.61
C MET A 462 3.68 -14.54 26.66
N GLY A 463 4.49 -15.57 26.45
CA GLY A 463 5.77 -15.81 27.10
C GLY A 463 6.89 -15.91 26.06
N SER A 464 8.00 -15.24 26.31
CA SER A 464 9.18 -15.23 25.46
C SER A 464 10.44 -15.44 26.30
N VAL A 465 11.37 -16.24 25.81
CA VAL A 465 12.69 -16.43 26.42
C VAL A 465 13.76 -16.40 25.33
N SER A 466 14.75 -15.55 25.52
CA SER A 466 15.97 -15.49 24.70
C SER A 466 17.17 -15.83 25.58
N TYR A 467 17.87 -16.90 25.23
CA TYR A 467 19.07 -17.36 25.93
C TYR A 467 20.28 -17.24 25.02
N THR A 468 21.28 -16.47 25.46
CA THR A 468 22.55 -16.30 24.73
C THR A 468 23.69 -16.88 25.53
N LEU A 469 24.43 -17.82 24.93
CA LEU A 469 25.64 -18.47 25.49
C LEU A 469 26.87 -17.90 24.77
N LEU A 470 27.88 -17.48 25.55
CA LEU A 470 29.21 -17.04 25.07
C LEU A 470 29.15 -15.86 24.10
N LYS A 471 28.00 -15.16 24.02
CA LYS A 471 27.70 -14.16 22.96
C LYS A 471 27.80 -14.73 21.54
N ARG A 472 27.71 -16.04 21.39
CA ARG A 472 27.86 -16.77 20.11
C ARG A 472 26.60 -17.52 19.70
N TYR A 473 25.95 -18.15 20.66
CA TYR A 473 24.78 -19.00 20.44
C TYR A 473 23.57 -18.36 21.10
N THR A 474 22.57 -17.97 20.33
CA THR A 474 21.31 -17.47 20.86
C THR A 474 20.18 -18.41 20.49
N LEU A 475 19.36 -18.76 21.44
CA LEU A 475 18.10 -19.50 21.26
C LEU A 475 16.95 -18.64 21.73
N ASP A 476 16.03 -18.34 20.82
CA ASP A 476 14.80 -17.58 21.12
C ASP A 476 13.60 -18.52 21.04
N MET A 477 12.74 -18.46 22.04
CA MET A 477 11.48 -19.23 22.12
C MET A 477 10.35 -18.29 22.49
N ASN A 478 9.24 -18.35 21.74
CA ASN A 478 8.04 -17.59 22.05
C ASN A 478 6.81 -18.50 21.99
N LEU A 479 5.90 -18.30 22.92
CA LEU A 479 4.58 -18.91 22.91
C LEU A 479 3.55 -17.80 23.13
N ARG A 480 2.64 -17.67 22.17
CA ARG A 480 1.52 -16.71 22.26
C ARG A 480 0.20 -17.44 22.09
N ALA A 481 -0.79 -17.03 22.89
CA ALA A 481 -2.16 -17.46 22.77
C ALA A 481 -3.03 -16.21 22.53
N ASP A 482 -3.81 -16.22 21.45
CA ASP A 482 -4.74 -15.15 21.07
C ASP A 482 -6.17 -15.67 21.09
N GLY A 483 -7.07 -14.98 21.78
CA GLY A 483 -8.50 -15.25 21.85
C GLY A 483 -9.30 -14.12 21.20
N SER A 484 -10.00 -14.41 20.09
CA SER A 484 -10.78 -13.43 19.33
C SER A 484 -12.27 -13.68 19.40
N SER A 485 -13.04 -12.60 19.51
CA SER A 485 -14.51 -12.64 19.46
C SER A 485 -15.06 -12.93 18.06
N LEU A 486 -14.24 -12.82 17.01
CA LEU A 486 -14.66 -13.06 15.61
C LEU A 486 -14.96 -14.54 15.33
N PHE A 487 -14.32 -15.44 16.06
CA PHE A 487 -14.43 -16.87 15.83
C PHE A 487 -15.59 -17.51 16.59
N GLY A 488 -15.99 -18.68 16.11
CA GLY A 488 -16.99 -19.50 16.75
C GLY A 488 -16.57 -19.95 18.15
N LYS A 489 -17.56 -20.30 18.98
CA LYS A 489 -17.34 -20.64 20.39
C LYS A 489 -16.29 -21.73 20.63
N ASN A 490 -16.08 -22.60 19.65
CA ASN A 490 -15.18 -23.77 19.74
C ASN A 490 -13.72 -23.42 19.41
N ASN A 491 -13.46 -22.32 18.69
CA ASN A 491 -12.14 -22.01 18.12
C ASN A 491 -11.70 -20.55 18.39
N LYS A 492 -12.18 -19.94 19.48
CA LYS A 492 -11.80 -18.56 19.82
C LYS A 492 -10.31 -18.39 20.06
N TRP A 493 -9.68 -19.39 20.68
CA TRP A 493 -8.27 -19.35 21.04
C TRP A 493 -7.40 -20.06 19.99
N GLY A 494 -6.35 -19.37 19.55
CA GLY A 494 -5.26 -19.89 18.73
C GLY A 494 -3.95 -19.89 19.52
N PHE A 495 -3.07 -20.88 19.26
CA PHE A 495 -1.75 -21.00 19.87
C PHE A 495 -0.67 -20.90 18.82
N PHE A 496 0.29 -20.01 19.02
CA PHE A 496 1.29 -19.63 18.02
C PHE A 496 2.72 -19.75 18.62
N PRO A 497 3.31 -20.94 18.57
CA PRO A 497 4.68 -21.15 19.02
C PRO A 497 5.70 -20.68 17.97
N SER A 498 6.87 -20.21 18.42
CA SER A 498 8.01 -19.97 17.54
C SER A 498 9.33 -20.23 18.25
N VAL A 499 10.33 -20.66 17.48
CA VAL A 499 11.69 -20.92 17.93
C VAL A 499 12.68 -20.45 16.87
N SER A 500 13.77 -19.79 17.30
CA SER A 500 14.90 -19.46 16.41
C SER A 500 16.23 -19.69 17.09
N GLY A 501 17.24 -20.00 16.27
CA GLY A 501 18.60 -20.14 16.67
C GLY A 501 19.52 -19.23 15.87
N THR A 502 20.48 -18.61 16.55
CA THR A 502 21.52 -17.78 15.94
C THR A 502 22.89 -18.27 16.36
N TRP A 503 23.80 -18.41 15.41
CA TRP A 503 25.19 -18.73 15.65
C TRP A 503 26.10 -17.66 15.04
N VAL A 504 26.91 -17.02 15.90
CA VAL A 504 27.87 -15.99 15.48
C VAL A 504 29.24 -16.70 15.26
N ILE A 505 29.42 -17.23 14.05
CA ILE A 505 30.58 -18.03 13.62
C ILE A 505 31.86 -17.20 13.76
N SER A 506 31.84 -15.93 13.48
CA SER A 506 33.03 -15.05 13.56
C SER A 506 33.61 -14.91 14.98
N GLN A 507 32.86 -15.27 16.02
CA GLN A 507 33.32 -15.24 17.40
C GLN A 507 33.93 -16.56 17.86
N GLU A 508 33.96 -17.58 16.98
CA GLU A 508 34.57 -18.86 17.30
C GLU A 508 36.12 -18.81 17.35
N PRO A 509 36.77 -19.56 18.23
CA PRO A 509 38.23 -19.57 18.33
C PRO A 509 38.93 -19.94 17.02
N PHE A 510 38.36 -20.87 16.25
CA PHE A 510 38.89 -21.29 14.94
C PHE A 510 38.77 -20.22 13.86
N PHE A 511 37.93 -19.21 14.06
CA PHE A 511 37.67 -18.14 13.09
C PHE A 511 38.61 -16.95 13.22
N LYS A 512 39.39 -16.85 14.31
CA LYS A 512 40.23 -15.69 14.65
C LYS A 512 41.18 -15.23 13.53
N SER A 513 41.71 -16.18 12.73
CA SER A 513 42.61 -15.85 11.62
C SER A 513 41.91 -15.10 10.49
N LEU A 514 40.60 -15.33 10.30
CA LEU A 514 39.77 -14.70 9.25
C LEU A 514 39.14 -13.38 9.67
N ASN A 515 39.17 -13.03 10.96
CA ASN A 515 38.51 -11.80 11.48
C ASN A 515 39.06 -10.49 10.90
N LYS A 516 40.28 -10.53 10.34
CA LYS A 516 40.85 -9.36 9.63
C LYS A 516 40.09 -9.03 8.34
N VAL A 517 39.48 -10.03 7.72
CA VAL A 517 38.72 -9.87 6.46
C VAL A 517 37.24 -9.97 6.71
N ILE A 518 36.80 -10.96 7.50
CA ILE A 518 35.39 -11.23 7.83
C ILE A 518 35.16 -10.80 9.28
N ASN A 519 34.58 -9.61 9.46
CA ASN A 519 34.39 -9.02 10.79
C ASN A 519 33.18 -9.60 11.51
N LEU A 520 32.17 -10.01 10.74
CA LEU A 520 31.00 -10.70 11.23
C LEU A 520 30.62 -11.80 10.25
N TRP A 521 30.35 -12.99 10.78
CA TRP A 521 29.61 -14.04 10.10
C TRP A 521 28.63 -14.66 11.08
N LYS A 522 27.35 -14.53 10.75
CA LYS A 522 26.22 -14.94 11.57
C LYS A 522 25.32 -15.85 10.74
N LEU A 523 24.95 -16.99 11.28
CA LEU A 523 23.97 -17.91 10.71
C LEU A 523 22.71 -17.85 11.58
N ARG A 524 21.54 -17.85 10.94
CA ARG A 524 20.23 -17.76 11.59
C ARG A 524 19.30 -18.81 11.02
N THR A 525 18.48 -19.42 11.87
CA THR A 525 17.39 -20.29 11.45
C THR A 525 16.19 -20.11 12.37
N GLY A 526 14.99 -20.27 11.88
CA GLY A 526 13.80 -20.12 12.68
C GLY A 526 12.60 -20.85 12.10
N TYR A 527 11.72 -21.24 12.98
CA TYR A 527 10.39 -21.77 12.66
C TYR A 527 9.37 -21.13 13.60
N GLY A 528 8.22 -20.76 13.06
CA GLY A 528 7.15 -20.22 13.88
C GLY A 528 5.80 -20.26 13.17
N GLN A 529 4.76 -20.13 13.98
CA GLN A 529 3.38 -20.05 13.53
C GLN A 529 2.79 -18.71 13.89
N SER A 530 1.93 -18.20 13.03
CA SER A 530 1.09 -17.01 13.27
C SER A 530 -0.33 -17.29 12.79
N GLY A 531 -1.30 -16.73 13.49
CA GLY A 531 -2.70 -16.77 13.08
C GLY A 531 -3.05 -15.58 12.18
N ASN A 532 -4.09 -15.71 11.39
CA ASN A 532 -4.69 -14.59 10.67
C ASN A 532 -6.21 -14.62 10.87
N GLN A 533 -6.78 -13.47 11.24
CA GLN A 533 -8.23 -13.27 11.38
C GLN A 533 -8.79 -12.28 10.34
N GLY A 534 -7.93 -11.76 9.45
CA GLY A 534 -8.35 -10.88 8.38
C GLY A 534 -9.34 -11.58 7.44
N GLY A 535 -10.27 -10.83 6.86
CA GLY A 535 -11.31 -11.38 5.98
C GLY A 535 -12.48 -12.04 6.70
N ILE A 536 -12.51 -12.01 8.04
CA ILE A 536 -13.68 -12.40 8.83
C ILE A 536 -14.38 -11.15 9.32
N ASP A 537 -15.60 -10.94 8.88
CA ASP A 537 -16.43 -9.88 9.45
C ASP A 537 -16.90 -10.28 10.85
N SER A 538 -17.18 -9.26 11.66
CA SER A 538 -17.84 -9.45 12.93
C SER A 538 -19.11 -10.28 12.73
N TYR A 539 -19.32 -11.24 13.63
CA TYR A 539 -20.52 -12.10 13.65
C TYR A 539 -20.64 -13.14 12.51
N ASN A 540 -19.61 -13.40 11.68
CA ASN A 540 -19.66 -14.44 10.63
C ASN A 540 -19.92 -15.85 11.19
N SER A 541 -19.56 -16.09 12.44
CA SER A 541 -19.81 -17.34 13.13
C SER A 541 -21.22 -17.47 13.73
N MET A 542 -22.05 -16.42 13.64
CA MET A 542 -23.36 -16.33 14.29
C MET A 542 -24.52 -16.32 13.30
N ALA A 543 -25.66 -16.89 13.71
CA ALA A 543 -26.93 -16.77 13.00
C ALA A 543 -27.55 -15.41 13.28
N LEU A 544 -27.53 -14.54 12.30
CA LEU A 544 -28.08 -13.20 12.40
C LEU A 544 -29.22 -13.01 11.41
N LEU A 545 -30.17 -12.16 11.79
CA LEU A 545 -31.26 -11.70 10.94
C LEU A 545 -30.95 -10.30 10.41
N ARG A 546 -31.32 -10.04 9.18
CA ARG A 546 -31.31 -8.70 8.57
C ARG A 546 -32.67 -8.36 7.97
N PRO A 547 -32.96 -7.09 7.74
CA PRO A 547 -34.09 -6.70 6.91
C PRO A 547 -33.99 -7.34 5.52
N THR A 548 -35.03 -8.05 5.09
CA THR A 548 -35.08 -8.78 3.81
C THR A 548 -36.05 -8.14 2.80
N GLY A 549 -36.85 -7.20 3.26
CA GLY A 549 -37.84 -6.51 2.41
C GLY A 549 -38.89 -5.80 3.22
N VAL A 550 -39.92 -5.33 2.52
CA VAL A 550 -41.10 -4.71 3.09
C VAL A 550 -42.32 -5.41 2.54
N ILE A 551 -43.20 -5.86 3.42
CA ILE A 551 -44.50 -6.43 3.08
C ILE A 551 -45.62 -5.50 3.56
N SER A 552 -46.77 -5.56 2.95
CA SER A 552 -47.96 -4.87 3.45
C SER A 552 -48.71 -5.76 4.43
N VAL A 553 -48.80 -5.31 5.68
CA VAL A 553 -49.65 -5.98 6.70
C VAL A 553 -50.79 -5.04 7.04
N GLN A 554 -51.98 -5.45 6.71
CA GLN A 554 -53.20 -4.64 6.90
C GLN A 554 -53.09 -3.22 6.30
N GLY A 555 -52.46 -3.11 5.12
CA GLY A 555 -52.24 -1.81 4.47
C GLY A 555 -51.03 -1.01 4.94
N SER A 556 -50.37 -1.43 6.01
CA SER A 556 -49.18 -0.74 6.55
C SER A 556 -47.88 -1.45 6.07
N PRO A 557 -46.88 -0.68 5.58
CA PRO A 557 -45.58 -1.25 5.21
C PRO A 557 -44.87 -1.78 6.47
N THR A 558 -44.54 -3.06 6.47
CA THR A 558 -43.88 -3.73 7.60
C THR A 558 -42.59 -4.37 7.11
N THR A 559 -41.46 -4.07 7.78
CA THR A 559 -40.14 -4.64 7.47
C THR A 559 -40.11 -6.11 7.89
N THR A 560 -39.69 -6.97 6.96
CA THR A 560 -39.45 -8.39 7.23
C THR A 560 -38.00 -8.62 7.59
N PHE A 561 -37.76 -9.59 8.47
CA PHE A 561 -36.42 -10.02 8.86
C PHE A 561 -36.21 -11.48 8.52
N GLY A 562 -35.06 -11.81 8.01
CA GLY A 562 -34.67 -13.15 7.66
C GLY A 562 -33.18 -13.40 7.80
N GLN A 563 -32.82 -14.66 7.94
CA GLN A 563 -31.43 -15.08 7.87
C GLN A 563 -30.88 -14.74 6.46
N PHE A 564 -29.63 -14.37 6.36
CA PHE A 564 -29.06 -13.94 5.09
C PHE A 564 -27.78 -14.68 4.70
N ARG A 565 -27.31 -15.59 5.55
CA ARG A 565 -26.12 -16.42 5.29
C ARG A 565 -26.16 -17.72 6.08
N ASN A 566 -25.43 -18.71 5.61
CA ASN A 566 -25.12 -19.88 6.41
C ASN A 566 -24.13 -19.53 7.50
N THR A 567 -24.30 -20.07 8.69
CA THR A 567 -23.42 -19.85 9.82
C THR A 567 -22.41 -20.98 9.98
N ASN A 568 -21.19 -20.63 10.36
CA ASN A 568 -20.18 -21.62 10.67
C ASN A 568 -19.65 -21.40 12.11
N PRO A 569 -20.15 -22.16 13.11
CA PRO A 569 -19.68 -22.05 14.48
C PRO A 569 -18.26 -22.59 14.68
N ASP A 570 -17.72 -23.31 13.69
CA ASP A 570 -16.38 -23.90 13.71
C ASP A 570 -15.35 -23.06 12.94
N LEU A 571 -15.70 -21.82 12.56
CA LEU A 571 -14.72 -20.88 12.02
C LEU A 571 -13.54 -20.72 12.96
N LYS A 572 -12.34 -20.85 12.42
CA LYS A 572 -11.08 -20.80 13.14
C LYS A 572 -10.05 -19.94 12.43
N TRP A 573 -8.93 -19.75 13.08
CA TRP A 573 -7.76 -19.02 12.59
C TRP A 573 -7.23 -19.65 11.30
N GLU A 574 -6.89 -18.81 10.31
CA GLU A 574 -5.93 -19.21 9.29
C GLU A 574 -4.57 -19.31 9.96
N THR A 575 -3.83 -20.39 9.73
CA THR A 575 -2.52 -20.62 10.36
C THR A 575 -1.43 -20.57 9.31
N ARG A 576 -0.48 -19.66 9.52
CA ARG A 576 0.72 -19.56 8.69
C ARG A 576 1.92 -20.11 9.45
N SER A 577 2.51 -21.20 8.95
CA SER A 577 3.77 -21.77 9.42
C SER A 577 4.90 -21.31 8.53
N THR A 578 5.94 -20.72 9.10
CA THR A 578 7.09 -20.19 8.35
C THR A 578 8.38 -20.77 8.87
N PHE A 579 9.19 -21.35 7.97
CA PHE A 579 10.59 -21.71 8.19
C PHE A 579 11.47 -20.69 7.47
N ASN A 580 12.56 -20.28 8.09
CA ASN A 580 13.57 -19.44 7.48
C ASN A 580 14.99 -19.85 7.90
N ILE A 581 15.93 -19.66 6.99
CA ILE A 581 17.36 -19.78 7.23
C ILE A 581 18.09 -18.64 6.51
N GLY A 582 19.02 -18.00 7.19
CA GLY A 582 19.74 -16.87 6.63
C GLY A 582 21.14 -16.71 7.18
N THR A 583 21.94 -15.93 6.47
CA THR A 583 23.29 -15.59 6.87
C THR A 583 23.55 -14.10 6.68
N ASP A 584 24.30 -13.52 7.62
CA ASP A 584 24.76 -12.14 7.59
C ASP A 584 26.29 -12.13 7.64
N ILE A 585 26.92 -11.48 6.68
CA ILE A 585 28.38 -11.43 6.54
C ILE A 585 28.82 -9.97 6.40
N ALA A 586 29.72 -9.51 7.27
CA ALA A 586 30.36 -8.22 7.15
C ALA A 586 31.86 -8.40 6.89
N LEU A 587 32.35 -7.75 5.83
CA LEU A 587 33.71 -7.86 5.34
C LEU A 587 34.44 -6.50 5.38
N LEU A 588 35.78 -6.56 5.48
CA LEU A 588 36.67 -5.40 5.32
C LEU A 588 36.29 -4.22 6.23
N ASN A 589 36.18 -4.49 7.54
CA ASN A 589 35.69 -3.51 8.53
C ASN A 589 34.28 -2.99 8.22
N SER A 590 33.40 -3.92 7.87
CA SER A 590 32.00 -3.66 7.53
C SER A 590 31.80 -2.72 6.30
N ARG A 591 32.81 -2.62 5.43
CA ARG A 591 32.67 -1.91 4.15
C ARG A 591 31.79 -2.66 3.17
N ILE A 592 31.67 -3.97 3.32
CA ILE A 592 30.76 -4.82 2.54
C ILE A 592 29.93 -5.60 3.52
N VAL A 593 28.62 -5.46 3.45
CA VAL A 593 27.66 -6.23 4.25
C VAL A 593 26.75 -6.99 3.28
N LEU A 594 26.72 -8.30 3.46
CA LEU A 594 25.88 -9.23 2.69
C LEU A 594 24.88 -9.86 3.63
N THR A 595 23.63 -9.89 3.21
CA THR A 595 22.57 -10.69 3.83
C THR A 595 21.98 -11.61 2.79
N ALA A 596 21.73 -12.87 3.13
CA ALA A 596 21.03 -13.81 2.29
C ALA A 596 20.07 -14.62 3.15
N GLU A 597 18.84 -14.75 2.71
CA GLU A 597 17.81 -15.49 3.45
C GLU A 597 16.92 -16.28 2.49
N TYR A 598 16.66 -17.53 2.86
CA TYR A 598 15.62 -18.37 2.27
C TYR A 598 14.47 -18.52 3.25
N TYR A 599 13.24 -18.41 2.76
CA TYR A 599 12.04 -18.69 3.54
C TYR A 599 11.10 -19.63 2.79
N TYR A 600 10.35 -20.40 3.57
CA TYR A 600 9.21 -21.20 3.12
C TYR A 600 8.06 -21.02 4.11
N SER A 601 6.91 -20.59 3.62
CA SER A 601 5.69 -20.42 4.41
C SER A 601 4.56 -21.26 3.84
N LEU A 602 3.81 -21.91 4.73
CA LEU A 602 2.61 -22.66 4.40
C LEU A 602 1.46 -22.08 5.20
N THR A 603 0.45 -21.54 4.50
CA THR A 603 -0.83 -21.15 5.08
C THR A 603 -1.79 -22.31 4.96
N THR A 604 -2.34 -22.76 6.07
CA THR A 604 -3.38 -23.78 6.18
C THR A 604 -4.64 -23.21 6.79
N ASP A 605 -5.72 -23.94 6.70
CA ASP A 605 -7.02 -23.50 7.24
C ASP A 605 -7.43 -22.12 6.66
N MET A 606 -7.06 -21.88 5.40
CA MET A 606 -7.35 -20.63 4.73
C MET A 606 -8.84 -20.51 4.47
N LEU A 607 -9.38 -19.34 4.75
CA LEU A 607 -10.79 -19.03 4.56
C LEU A 607 -11.15 -18.98 3.08
N TYR A 608 -12.26 -19.62 2.77
CA TYR A 608 -12.85 -19.56 1.43
C TYR A 608 -14.36 -19.70 1.49
N GLN A 609 -15.07 -19.09 0.55
CA GLN A 609 -16.52 -19.16 0.44
C GLN A 609 -16.92 -20.21 -0.59
N TYR A 610 -17.43 -21.34 -0.10
CA TYR A 610 -17.81 -22.50 -0.92
C TYR A 610 -19.22 -22.39 -1.44
N ASP A 611 -19.44 -22.88 -2.65
CA ASP A 611 -20.78 -23.17 -3.17
C ASP A 611 -21.29 -24.46 -2.54
N VAL A 612 -22.50 -24.43 -1.98
CA VAL A 612 -23.10 -25.52 -1.26
C VAL A 612 -24.53 -25.75 -1.73
N PRO A 613 -25.01 -27.01 -1.70
CA PRO A 613 -26.38 -27.33 -2.14
C PRO A 613 -27.43 -26.75 -1.18
N VAL A 614 -28.54 -26.33 -1.74
CA VAL A 614 -29.74 -25.91 -1.02
C VAL A 614 -30.90 -26.81 -1.41
N PRO A 615 -31.39 -27.69 -0.49
CA PRO A 615 -30.96 -28.03 0.86
C PRO A 615 -29.70 -28.94 0.89
N PRO A 616 -29.03 -29.22 2.02
CA PRO A 616 -29.46 -28.92 3.41
C PRO A 616 -29.05 -27.51 3.90
N PHE A 617 -28.23 -26.79 3.17
CA PHE A 617 -27.88 -25.42 3.54
C PHE A 617 -29.03 -24.46 3.23
N THR A 618 -29.14 -23.38 4.01
CA THR A 618 -30.16 -22.35 3.80
C THR A 618 -29.84 -21.47 2.59
N PHE A 619 -28.55 -21.26 2.34
CA PHE A 619 -28.01 -20.43 1.25
C PHE A 619 -26.95 -21.21 0.48
N ASN A 620 -26.75 -20.84 -0.77
CA ASN A 620 -25.79 -21.49 -1.67
C ASN A 620 -24.31 -21.13 -1.41
N LYS A 621 -24.01 -20.32 -0.40
CA LYS A 621 -22.63 -19.95 -0.03
C LYS A 621 -22.36 -20.30 1.43
N PHE A 622 -21.18 -20.89 1.71
CA PHE A 622 -20.74 -21.28 3.03
C PHE A 622 -19.26 -20.92 3.25
N LEU A 623 -18.96 -20.16 4.29
CA LEU A 623 -17.59 -19.77 4.65
C LEU A 623 -16.94 -20.86 5.51
N ALA A 624 -15.80 -21.42 5.08
CA ALA A 624 -15.09 -22.48 5.81
C ALA A 624 -13.57 -22.38 5.65
N ASN A 625 -12.83 -22.99 6.59
CA ASN A 625 -11.37 -23.00 6.67
C ASN A 625 -10.78 -24.28 6.05
N LEU A 626 -10.68 -24.37 4.72
CA LEU A 626 -10.19 -25.58 4.04
C LEU A 626 -9.05 -25.30 3.05
N GLY A 627 -8.78 -24.04 2.73
CA GLY A 627 -7.76 -23.67 1.74
C GLY A 627 -6.32 -23.88 2.23
N LYS A 628 -5.41 -24.07 1.28
CA LYS A 628 -3.95 -24.18 1.52
C LYS A 628 -3.16 -23.46 0.45
N MET A 629 -2.13 -22.71 0.86
CA MET A 629 -1.24 -21.97 -0.04
C MET A 629 0.18 -21.95 0.50
N SER A 630 1.16 -21.98 -0.39
CA SER A 630 2.57 -21.83 -0.01
C SER A 630 3.21 -20.59 -0.65
N ASN A 631 4.13 -19.98 0.09
CA ASN A 631 5.02 -18.92 -0.37
C ASN A 631 6.45 -19.31 -0.05
N SER A 632 7.37 -19.16 -1.00
CA SER A 632 8.79 -19.35 -0.79
C SER A 632 9.59 -18.30 -1.53
N GLY A 633 10.78 -18.00 -1.05
CA GLY A 633 11.63 -17.02 -1.71
C GLY A 633 13.05 -16.99 -1.20
N LEU A 634 13.85 -16.24 -1.96
CA LEU A 634 15.23 -15.90 -1.64
C LEU A 634 15.33 -14.37 -1.57
N GLU A 635 15.93 -13.87 -0.52
CA GLU A 635 16.14 -12.45 -0.29
C GLU A 635 17.63 -12.19 -0.14
N PHE A 636 18.15 -11.20 -0.87
CA PHE A 636 19.56 -10.78 -0.83
C PHE A 636 19.63 -9.30 -0.54
N GLY A 637 20.48 -8.92 0.40
CA GLY A 637 20.87 -7.57 0.69
C GLY A 637 22.36 -7.38 0.50
N LEU A 638 22.77 -6.26 -0.10
CA LEU A 638 24.16 -5.90 -0.30
C LEU A 638 24.35 -4.41 0.03
N GLY A 639 25.12 -4.13 1.06
CA GLY A 639 25.64 -2.80 1.38
C GLY A 639 27.11 -2.71 1.08
N ILE A 640 27.52 -1.70 0.31
CA ILE A 640 28.95 -1.46 -0.01
C ILE A 640 29.30 0.00 0.25
N ILE A 641 30.43 0.22 0.92
CA ILE A 641 31.05 1.54 1.08
C ILE A 641 32.42 1.52 0.37
N PRO A 642 32.46 1.67 -0.96
CA PRO A 642 33.71 1.55 -1.71
C PRO A 642 34.67 2.72 -1.43
N ILE A 643 34.13 3.88 -1.09
CA ILE A 643 34.91 5.08 -0.83
C ILE A 643 34.54 5.63 0.54
N THR A 644 35.52 5.72 1.43
CA THR A 644 35.40 6.42 2.73
C THR A 644 36.65 7.25 2.94
N LYS A 645 36.57 8.54 2.64
CA LYS A 645 37.60 9.54 2.87
C LYS A 645 37.01 10.69 3.65
N LYS A 646 37.83 11.54 4.25
CA LYS A 646 37.38 12.70 5.05
C LYS A 646 36.30 13.54 4.33
N ASP A 647 36.50 13.82 3.04
CA ASP A 647 35.66 14.70 2.25
C ASP A 647 34.79 13.96 1.23
N MET A 648 34.87 12.61 1.15
CA MET A 648 34.19 11.85 0.11
C MET A 648 33.76 10.49 0.63
N GLU A 649 32.48 10.17 0.43
CA GLU A 649 31.87 8.89 0.80
C GLU A 649 30.89 8.44 -0.29
N LEU A 650 30.98 7.16 -0.67
CA LEU A 650 30.05 6.52 -1.58
C LEU A 650 29.43 5.31 -0.88
N ASN A 651 28.12 5.30 -0.74
CA ASN A 651 27.34 4.18 -0.22
C ASN A 651 26.46 3.62 -1.33
N ILE A 652 26.43 2.30 -1.47
CA ILE A 652 25.56 1.58 -2.40
C ILE A 652 24.85 0.51 -1.60
N ASN A 653 23.53 0.61 -1.53
CA ASN A 653 22.67 -0.39 -0.95
C ASN A 653 21.83 -1.03 -2.05
N MET A 654 21.81 -2.35 -2.12
CA MET A 654 21.02 -3.11 -3.10
C MET A 654 20.27 -4.20 -2.36
N ASN A 655 19.06 -4.44 -2.79
CA ASN A 655 18.28 -5.58 -2.36
C ASN A 655 17.62 -6.25 -3.56
N VAL A 656 17.57 -7.57 -3.52
CA VAL A 656 16.93 -8.40 -4.55
C VAL A 656 16.12 -9.47 -3.85
N ALA A 657 14.89 -9.65 -4.28
CA ALA A 657 14.06 -10.74 -3.79
C ALA A 657 13.49 -11.55 -4.95
N PHE A 658 13.59 -12.86 -4.80
CA PHE A 658 12.87 -13.84 -5.61
C PHE A 658 11.72 -14.41 -4.81
N GLN A 659 10.52 -14.47 -5.37
CA GLN A 659 9.35 -15.01 -4.71
C GLN A 659 8.59 -15.98 -5.61
N LYS A 660 8.06 -17.03 -5.00
CA LYS A 660 7.20 -18.02 -5.64
C LYS A 660 6.01 -18.31 -4.73
N ASN A 661 4.82 -18.12 -5.26
CA ASN A 661 3.57 -18.46 -4.61
C ASN A 661 2.94 -19.68 -5.29
N LYS A 662 2.19 -20.49 -4.56
CA LYS A 662 1.43 -21.63 -5.10
C LYS A 662 0.16 -21.86 -4.29
N LEU A 663 -0.98 -21.83 -4.97
CA LEU A 663 -2.24 -22.32 -4.41
C LEU A 663 -2.22 -23.85 -4.41
N ILE A 664 -2.30 -24.48 -3.24
CA ILE A 664 -2.18 -25.94 -3.10
C ILE A 664 -3.53 -26.61 -3.21
N SER A 665 -4.54 -26.10 -2.50
CA SER A 665 -5.88 -26.69 -2.48
C SER A 665 -6.89 -25.66 -2.01
N LEU A 666 -8.11 -25.76 -2.54
CA LEU A 666 -9.31 -25.07 -2.05
C LEU A 666 -10.41 -26.05 -1.63
N SER A 667 -10.12 -27.35 -1.57
CA SER A 667 -11.11 -28.39 -1.25
C SER A 667 -10.72 -29.12 0.03
N GLY A 668 -11.70 -29.63 0.75
CA GLY A 668 -11.48 -30.38 1.97
C GLY A 668 -12.77 -30.93 2.57
N ASN A 669 -12.63 -31.63 3.70
CA ASN A 669 -13.77 -32.22 4.41
C ASN A 669 -14.23 -31.28 5.55
N TYR A 670 -15.51 -30.99 5.56
CA TYR A 670 -16.19 -30.30 6.64
C TYR A 670 -17.30 -31.19 7.21
N LYS A 671 -17.12 -31.68 8.44
CA LYS A 671 -18.10 -32.54 9.15
C LYS A 671 -18.61 -33.74 8.34
N GLY A 672 -17.72 -34.42 7.63
CA GLY A 672 -18.06 -35.58 6.81
C GLY A 672 -18.52 -35.26 5.38
N SER A 673 -18.80 -33.99 5.08
CA SER A 673 -19.11 -33.53 3.73
C SER A 673 -17.88 -32.96 3.03
N ASN A 674 -17.61 -33.42 1.82
CA ASN A 674 -16.56 -32.83 0.99
C ASN A 674 -17.06 -31.51 0.42
N LEU A 675 -16.40 -30.40 0.79
CA LEU A 675 -16.58 -29.11 0.15
C LEU A 675 -15.50 -28.94 -0.92
N THR A 676 -15.94 -28.73 -2.14
CA THR A 676 -15.05 -28.54 -3.29
C THR A 676 -15.27 -27.14 -3.85
N ALA A 677 -14.18 -26.41 -4.10
CA ALA A 677 -14.21 -25.24 -4.96
C ALA A 677 -13.83 -25.64 -6.39
N ALA A 678 -14.21 -24.84 -7.36
CA ALA A 678 -13.71 -25.02 -8.72
C ALA A 678 -12.18 -24.90 -8.73
N ASP A 679 -11.51 -25.78 -9.48
CA ASP A 679 -10.06 -25.73 -9.62
C ASP A 679 -9.57 -24.49 -10.39
N ILE A 680 -10.46 -23.89 -11.18
CA ILE A 680 -10.22 -22.71 -12.02
C ILE A 680 -11.25 -21.65 -11.64
N ILE A 681 -10.79 -20.51 -11.10
CA ILE A 681 -11.65 -19.42 -10.62
C ILE A 681 -11.16 -18.10 -11.22
N SER A 682 -12.04 -17.39 -11.91
CA SER A 682 -11.73 -16.04 -12.40
C SER A 682 -11.61 -15.05 -11.25
N ILE A 683 -10.52 -14.26 -11.25
CA ILE A 683 -10.26 -13.20 -10.28
C ILE A 683 -9.98 -11.85 -10.96
N GLY A 684 -9.97 -11.80 -12.27
CA GLY A 684 -9.76 -10.57 -13.03
C GLY A 684 -10.33 -10.65 -14.42
N GLN A 685 -11.07 -9.61 -14.81
CA GLN A 685 -11.75 -9.50 -16.09
C GLN A 685 -11.51 -8.16 -16.75
N LEU A 686 -11.63 -8.11 -18.06
CA LEU A 686 -11.63 -6.88 -18.83
C LEU A 686 -13.00 -6.19 -18.73
N ASN A 687 -12.96 -4.87 -18.57
CA ASN A 687 -14.16 -4.05 -18.61
C ASN A 687 -14.50 -3.67 -20.05
N GLY A 688 -15.76 -3.78 -20.42
CA GLY A 688 -16.30 -3.43 -21.74
C GLY A 688 -17.31 -4.44 -22.24
N ALA A 689 -17.94 -4.10 -23.38
CA ALA A 689 -18.91 -4.95 -24.05
C ALA A 689 -18.37 -5.39 -25.42
N GLY A 690 -19.04 -6.34 -26.06
CA GLY A 690 -18.73 -6.75 -27.43
C GLY A 690 -17.65 -7.82 -27.55
N PHE A 691 -17.30 -8.50 -26.45
CA PHE A 691 -16.39 -9.64 -26.52
C PHE A 691 -17.05 -10.83 -27.22
N HIS A 692 -16.36 -11.37 -28.20
CA HIS A 692 -16.75 -12.63 -28.85
C HIS A 692 -16.71 -13.76 -27.80
N GLY A 693 -17.67 -14.69 -27.87
CA GLY A 693 -17.80 -15.75 -26.91
C GLY A 693 -18.26 -15.32 -25.52
N GLY A 694 -18.49 -14.03 -25.29
CA GLY A 694 -18.95 -13.49 -24.00
C GLY A 694 -17.92 -13.53 -22.88
N ASN A 695 -16.79 -14.21 -23.05
CA ASN A 695 -15.81 -14.44 -21.99
C ASN A 695 -14.71 -13.36 -22.02
N ASN A 696 -14.76 -12.43 -21.03
CA ASN A 696 -13.78 -11.38 -20.80
C ASN A 696 -12.86 -11.65 -19.57
N ASN A 697 -12.97 -12.84 -18.98
CA ASN A 697 -12.11 -13.25 -17.88
C ASN A 697 -10.71 -13.57 -18.38
N ILE A 698 -9.69 -13.05 -17.76
CA ILE A 698 -8.28 -13.20 -18.20
C ILE A 698 -7.31 -13.58 -17.09
N VAL A 699 -7.60 -13.21 -15.85
CA VAL A 699 -6.75 -13.55 -14.70
C VAL A 699 -7.47 -14.54 -13.80
N TYR A 700 -6.78 -15.61 -13.47
CA TYR A 700 -7.36 -16.73 -12.76
C TYR A 700 -6.53 -17.16 -11.56
N GLN A 701 -7.21 -17.78 -10.65
CA GLN A 701 -6.71 -18.53 -9.55
C GLN A 701 -6.92 -20.01 -9.86
N ILE A 702 -5.83 -20.75 -10.05
CA ILE A 702 -5.85 -22.16 -10.46
C ILE A 702 -5.11 -22.98 -9.41
N VAL A 703 -5.73 -24.07 -8.95
CA VAL A 703 -5.10 -25.01 -8.02
C VAL A 703 -3.82 -25.58 -8.64
N GLY A 704 -2.74 -25.60 -7.88
CA GLY A 704 -1.42 -26.02 -8.35
C GLY A 704 -0.57 -24.92 -9.00
N GLN A 705 -1.12 -23.74 -9.25
CA GLN A 705 -0.46 -22.61 -9.92
C GLN A 705 -0.19 -21.44 -8.96
N PRO A 706 0.66 -20.48 -9.37
CA PRO A 706 0.76 -19.19 -8.70
C PRO A 706 -0.57 -18.43 -8.73
N LEU A 707 -0.77 -17.52 -7.75
CA LEU A 707 -1.93 -16.62 -7.80
C LEU A 707 -1.80 -15.65 -8.96
N GLY A 708 -2.92 -15.38 -9.63
CA GLY A 708 -2.99 -14.41 -10.72
C GLY A 708 -2.29 -14.86 -11.99
N VAL A 709 -2.60 -16.06 -12.46
CA VAL A 709 -2.16 -16.53 -13.76
C VAL A 709 -3.07 -16.01 -14.86
N PHE A 710 -2.49 -15.66 -16.01
CA PHE A 710 -3.22 -15.39 -17.22
C PHE A 710 -3.60 -16.70 -17.87
N TYR A 711 -4.89 -17.00 -17.91
CA TYR A 711 -5.46 -18.19 -18.55
C TYR A 711 -6.27 -17.74 -19.76
N LEU A 712 -5.69 -17.88 -20.95
CA LEU A 712 -6.12 -17.20 -22.16
C LEU A 712 -6.15 -18.15 -23.37
N PRO A 713 -7.02 -17.87 -24.36
CA PRO A 713 -6.89 -18.46 -25.68
C PRO A 713 -5.57 -18.02 -26.34
N HIS A 714 -4.94 -18.95 -27.08
CA HIS A 714 -3.72 -18.66 -27.85
C HIS A 714 -4.06 -18.09 -29.22
N CYS A 715 -3.58 -16.89 -29.51
CA CYS A 715 -3.70 -16.27 -30.83
C CYS A 715 -2.51 -16.65 -31.71
N THR A 716 -2.76 -17.39 -32.77
CA THR A 716 -1.73 -17.79 -33.74
C THR A 716 -1.41 -16.70 -34.78
N GLY A 717 -2.26 -15.67 -34.89
CA GLY A 717 -2.07 -14.53 -35.77
C GLY A 717 -3.38 -13.82 -36.07
N LEU A 718 -3.33 -12.94 -37.08
CA LEU A 718 -4.49 -12.23 -37.59
C LEU A 718 -4.83 -12.74 -38.99
N HIS A 719 -6.09 -13.05 -39.24
CA HIS A 719 -6.59 -13.36 -40.59
C HIS A 719 -7.35 -12.18 -41.17
N ARG A 720 -7.27 -12.03 -42.46
CA ARG A 720 -7.97 -10.95 -43.19
C ARG A 720 -9.36 -11.44 -43.59
N ASN A 721 -10.38 -10.67 -43.19
CA ASN A 721 -11.76 -10.91 -43.59
C ASN A 721 -12.05 -10.37 -44.99
N ASP A 722 -13.14 -10.81 -45.62
CA ASP A 722 -13.58 -10.38 -46.97
C ASP A 722 -13.79 -8.86 -47.06
N ASN A 723 -14.19 -8.21 -45.96
CA ASN A 723 -14.35 -6.75 -45.86
C ASN A 723 -13.04 -5.97 -45.65
N GLY A 724 -11.90 -6.66 -45.68
CA GLY A 724 -10.57 -6.09 -45.50
C GLY A 724 -10.17 -5.77 -44.06
N SER A 725 -11.01 -6.08 -43.10
CA SER A 725 -10.66 -6.01 -41.66
C SER A 725 -9.86 -7.24 -41.25
N TYR A 726 -9.30 -7.21 -40.03
CA TYR A 726 -8.60 -8.34 -39.43
C TYR A 726 -9.30 -8.82 -38.17
N SER A 727 -9.30 -10.15 -37.98
CA SER A 727 -9.77 -10.86 -36.78
C SER A 727 -8.68 -11.78 -36.24
N TYR A 728 -8.79 -12.17 -34.97
CA TYR A 728 -7.85 -13.08 -34.34
C TYR A 728 -8.07 -14.53 -34.82
N THR A 729 -6.99 -15.23 -35.13
CA THR A 729 -7.00 -16.68 -35.36
C THR A 729 -6.61 -17.37 -34.07
N ILE A 730 -7.53 -18.16 -33.52
CA ILE A 730 -7.35 -18.86 -32.25
C ILE A 730 -6.97 -20.31 -32.49
N ALA A 731 -6.02 -20.81 -31.70
CA ALA A 731 -5.61 -22.20 -31.72
C ALA A 731 -6.70 -23.09 -31.09
N ASP A 732 -7.02 -24.19 -31.77
CA ASP A 732 -7.75 -25.35 -31.22
C ASP A 732 -6.71 -26.18 -30.43
N LEU A 733 -6.67 -26.01 -29.09
CA LEU A 733 -5.66 -26.60 -28.23
C LEU A 733 -5.94 -28.07 -27.89
N ASP A 734 -7.19 -28.48 -27.86
CA ASP A 734 -7.59 -29.87 -27.59
C ASP A 734 -7.74 -30.71 -28.89
N HIS A 735 -7.59 -30.08 -30.05
CA HIS A 735 -7.66 -30.69 -31.37
C HIS A 735 -9.00 -31.38 -31.65
N ASN A 736 -10.10 -30.83 -31.13
CA ASN A 736 -11.45 -31.37 -31.36
C ASN A 736 -12.12 -30.85 -32.63
N GLY A 737 -11.47 -29.93 -33.37
CA GLY A 737 -11.95 -29.33 -34.61
C GLY A 737 -12.84 -28.09 -34.41
N SER A 738 -12.99 -27.60 -33.20
CA SER A 738 -13.75 -26.39 -32.87
C SER A 738 -13.08 -25.58 -31.76
N VAL A 739 -13.13 -24.25 -31.88
CA VAL A 739 -12.55 -23.35 -30.88
C VAL A 739 -13.59 -23.03 -29.78
N ASN A 740 -13.27 -23.38 -28.55
CA ASN A 740 -14.08 -23.08 -27.37
C ASN A 740 -13.37 -22.04 -26.49
N LEU A 741 -13.96 -20.83 -26.34
CA LEU A 741 -13.40 -19.73 -25.58
C LEU A 741 -13.80 -19.72 -24.09
N GLU A 742 -14.66 -20.66 -23.67
CA GLU A 742 -15.11 -20.74 -22.27
C GLU A 742 -14.02 -21.32 -21.35
N ASP A 743 -14.25 -21.22 -20.03
CA ASP A 743 -13.35 -21.79 -19.05
C ASP A 743 -13.30 -23.34 -19.19
N GLY A 744 -12.09 -23.86 -19.29
CA GLY A 744 -11.87 -25.28 -19.58
C GLY A 744 -11.88 -25.65 -21.07
N GLY A 745 -12.10 -24.68 -21.98
CA GLY A 745 -11.95 -24.84 -23.43
C GLY A 745 -10.49 -24.58 -23.89
N ASP A 746 -10.34 -24.01 -25.09
CA ASP A 746 -9.04 -23.78 -25.76
C ASP A 746 -8.26 -22.63 -25.14
N ARG A 747 -7.91 -22.81 -23.89
CA ARG A 747 -7.16 -21.83 -23.09
C ARG A 747 -5.94 -22.49 -22.45
N TYR A 748 -4.90 -21.69 -22.21
CA TYR A 748 -3.67 -22.14 -21.57
C TYR A 748 -3.13 -21.10 -20.61
N ILE A 749 -2.21 -21.49 -19.73
CA ILE A 749 -1.54 -20.60 -18.80
C ILE A 749 -0.45 -19.84 -19.54
N ALA A 750 -0.74 -18.60 -19.95
CA ALA A 750 0.15 -17.77 -20.75
C ALA A 750 1.21 -17.00 -19.92
N GLY A 751 1.08 -16.99 -18.61
CA GLY A 751 1.99 -16.31 -17.68
C GLY A 751 1.36 -15.96 -16.36
N GLN A 752 2.03 -15.14 -15.58
CA GLN A 752 1.54 -14.66 -14.28
C GLN A 752 1.64 -13.13 -14.19
N ALA A 753 0.71 -12.52 -13.46
CA ALA A 753 0.63 -11.08 -13.22
C ALA A 753 1.56 -10.59 -12.10
N THR A 754 1.94 -11.49 -11.17
CA THR A 754 2.79 -11.14 -10.04
C THR A 754 4.28 -11.24 -10.41
N PRO A 755 5.12 -10.24 -10.07
CA PRO A 755 6.56 -10.31 -10.30
C PRO A 755 7.21 -11.48 -9.58
N LYS A 756 8.15 -12.16 -10.26
CA LYS A 756 9.01 -13.19 -9.65
C LYS A 756 10.21 -12.58 -8.94
N TRP A 757 10.76 -11.51 -9.50
CA TRP A 757 11.92 -10.81 -8.98
C TRP A 757 11.59 -9.35 -8.72
N THR A 758 12.10 -8.82 -7.63
CA THR A 758 12.09 -7.40 -7.32
C THR A 758 13.49 -6.93 -6.99
N LEU A 759 13.81 -5.71 -7.40
CA LEU A 759 15.09 -5.05 -7.20
C LEU A 759 14.85 -3.69 -6.56
N GLY A 760 15.64 -3.35 -5.55
CA GLY A 760 15.79 -2.01 -5.03
C GLY A 760 17.26 -1.64 -4.93
N SER A 761 17.64 -0.43 -5.27
CA SER A 761 19.01 0.07 -5.09
C SER A 761 19.00 1.54 -4.75
N ASN A 762 19.68 1.88 -3.65
CA ASN A 762 19.94 3.25 -3.24
C ASN A 762 21.43 3.53 -3.33
N ILE A 763 21.80 4.57 -4.08
CA ILE A 763 23.17 5.01 -4.25
C ILE A 763 23.26 6.41 -3.66
N SER A 764 24.10 6.61 -2.64
CA SER A 764 24.36 7.92 -2.05
C SER A 764 25.84 8.26 -2.12
N PHE A 765 26.12 9.46 -2.60
CA PHE A 765 27.48 9.99 -2.74
C PHE A 765 27.56 11.34 -2.04
N ARG A 766 28.56 11.51 -1.17
CA ARG A 766 28.87 12.77 -0.51
C ARG A 766 30.26 13.23 -0.93
N TYR A 767 30.36 14.49 -1.29
CA TYR A 767 31.62 15.16 -1.54
C TYR A 767 31.63 16.54 -0.84
N ARG A 768 32.42 16.66 0.25
CA ARG A 768 32.41 17.85 1.13
C ARG A 768 30.97 18.17 1.58
N ASP A 769 30.50 19.35 1.20
CA ASP A 769 29.17 19.87 1.59
C ASP A 769 28.03 19.43 0.63
N PHE A 770 28.36 18.73 -0.46
CA PHE A 770 27.38 18.25 -1.42
C PHE A 770 27.07 16.77 -1.22
N ASP A 771 25.81 16.41 -1.37
CA ASP A 771 25.35 15.04 -1.42
C ASP A 771 24.47 14.76 -2.66
N VAL A 772 24.55 13.55 -3.17
CA VAL A 772 23.72 13.05 -4.27
C VAL A 772 23.10 11.74 -3.84
N SER A 773 21.81 11.56 -4.07
CA SER A 773 21.09 10.31 -3.80
C SER A 773 20.28 9.90 -5.00
N LEU A 774 20.42 8.64 -5.42
CA LEU A 774 19.69 8.03 -6.52
C LEU A 774 19.01 6.75 -6.05
N GLN A 775 17.71 6.59 -6.35
CA GLN A 775 16.95 5.37 -6.11
C GLN A 775 16.57 4.72 -7.43
N ILE A 776 16.75 3.40 -7.49
CA ILE A 776 16.39 2.56 -8.62
C ILE A 776 15.51 1.43 -8.10
N ASN A 777 14.39 1.17 -8.76
CA ASN A 777 13.48 0.08 -8.45
C ASN A 777 13.23 -0.74 -9.71
N GLY A 778 12.96 -2.04 -9.57
CA GLY A 778 12.66 -2.90 -10.70
C GLY A 778 11.80 -4.10 -10.32
N ALA A 779 11.04 -4.60 -11.28
CA ALA A 779 10.27 -5.83 -11.15
C ALA A 779 10.36 -6.63 -12.46
N PHE A 780 10.50 -7.97 -12.33
CA PHE A 780 10.76 -8.83 -13.47
C PHE A 780 10.03 -10.18 -13.34
N GLY A 781 9.84 -10.82 -14.52
CA GLY A 781 9.29 -12.16 -14.61
C GLY A 781 7.77 -12.20 -14.46
N HIS A 782 7.09 -11.10 -14.78
CA HIS A 782 5.64 -11.01 -14.84
C HIS A 782 5.19 -10.51 -16.20
N LYS A 783 3.90 -10.65 -16.44
CA LYS A 783 3.24 -10.15 -17.63
C LYS A 783 2.16 -9.14 -17.28
N ILE A 784 1.80 -8.31 -18.24
CA ILE A 784 0.74 -7.33 -18.19
C ILE A 784 -0.18 -7.57 -19.38
N TYR A 785 -1.48 -7.61 -19.11
CA TYR A 785 -2.46 -7.63 -20.18
C TYR A 785 -2.81 -6.20 -20.58
N ASN A 786 -2.50 -5.84 -21.83
CA ASN A 786 -2.73 -4.51 -22.39
C ASN A 786 -4.18 -4.39 -22.92
N GLY A 787 -5.16 -4.34 -22.01
CA GLY A 787 -6.57 -4.15 -22.33
C GLY A 787 -6.86 -2.76 -22.91
N THR A 788 -6.01 -1.79 -22.61
CA THR A 788 -6.03 -0.45 -23.20
C THR A 788 -5.79 -0.53 -24.70
N SER A 789 -4.74 -1.24 -25.13
CA SER A 789 -4.47 -1.46 -26.57
C SER A 789 -5.54 -2.33 -27.22
N LEU A 790 -5.99 -3.41 -26.60
CA LEU A 790 -7.11 -4.21 -27.12
C LEU A 790 -8.31 -3.33 -27.46
N THR A 791 -8.66 -2.38 -26.59
CA THR A 791 -9.83 -1.51 -26.78
C THR A 791 -9.59 -0.43 -27.82
N TYR A 792 -8.48 0.29 -27.73
CA TYR A 792 -8.24 1.48 -28.56
C TYR A 792 -7.60 1.19 -29.93
N MET A 793 -7.11 -0.03 -30.13
CA MET A 793 -6.68 -0.49 -31.46
C MET A 793 -7.82 -1.14 -32.25
N ASN A 794 -9.00 -1.33 -31.65
CA ASN A 794 -10.18 -1.91 -32.27
C ASN A 794 -10.93 -0.86 -33.11
N MET A 795 -11.08 -1.13 -34.40
CA MET A 795 -11.76 -0.25 -35.36
C MET A 795 -13.28 -0.44 -35.42
N SER A 796 -13.85 -1.38 -34.62
CA SER A 796 -15.30 -1.65 -34.67
C SER A 796 -16.15 -0.48 -34.21
N SER A 797 -15.65 0.33 -33.26
CA SER A 797 -16.34 1.51 -32.72
C SER A 797 -15.99 2.82 -33.43
N PHE A 798 -15.05 2.80 -34.39
CA PHE A 798 -14.73 4.00 -35.18
C PHE A 798 -15.76 4.19 -36.30
N PRO A 799 -16.27 5.42 -36.56
CA PRO A 799 -15.85 6.72 -36.00
C PRO A 799 -16.63 7.23 -34.80
N ASP A 800 -17.56 6.47 -34.23
CA ASP A 800 -18.31 6.92 -33.02
C ASP A 800 -17.38 7.23 -31.85
N TYR A 801 -16.27 6.50 -31.75
CA TYR A 801 -15.22 6.71 -30.77
C TYR A 801 -13.85 6.89 -31.47
N ASN A 802 -13.01 7.78 -30.93
CA ASN A 802 -11.65 7.92 -31.38
C ASN A 802 -10.82 6.66 -31.04
N VAL A 803 -9.79 6.40 -31.83
CA VAL A 803 -8.92 5.23 -31.72
C VAL A 803 -7.45 5.62 -31.73
N MET A 804 -6.57 4.69 -31.38
CA MET A 804 -5.11 4.92 -31.47
C MET A 804 -4.69 5.20 -32.91
N ALA A 805 -3.67 6.05 -33.10
CA ALA A 805 -3.15 6.46 -34.40
C ALA A 805 -2.72 5.30 -35.30
N LYS A 806 -2.32 4.18 -34.70
CA LYS A 806 -1.94 2.95 -35.42
C LYS A 806 -3.12 2.05 -35.80
N ALA A 807 -4.28 2.23 -35.16
CA ALA A 807 -5.46 1.35 -35.33
C ALA A 807 -5.93 1.25 -36.79
N PRO A 808 -6.00 2.36 -37.58
CA PRO A 808 -6.42 2.29 -38.98
C PRO A 808 -5.50 1.48 -39.90
N GLN A 809 -4.23 1.29 -39.50
CA GLN A 809 -3.26 0.49 -40.26
C GLN A 809 -3.44 -1.01 -39.96
N MET A 810 -3.71 -1.35 -38.70
CA MET A 810 -3.95 -2.71 -38.28
C MET A 810 -5.37 -3.18 -38.65
N ASN A 811 -6.33 -2.29 -38.66
CA ASN A 811 -7.73 -2.51 -39.06
C ASN A 811 -8.40 -3.73 -38.36
N ILE A 812 -8.04 -3.97 -37.10
CA ILE A 812 -8.65 -5.05 -36.31
C ILE A 812 -10.08 -4.65 -36.00
N LYS A 813 -11.06 -5.52 -36.32
CA LYS A 813 -12.48 -5.34 -36.01
C LYS A 813 -13.01 -6.53 -35.21
N ASP A 814 -12.21 -6.99 -34.27
CA ASP A 814 -12.54 -8.14 -33.45
C ASP A 814 -12.16 -7.85 -31.99
N GLN A 815 -12.90 -8.37 -31.04
CA GLN A 815 -12.65 -8.18 -29.62
C GLN A 815 -12.73 -9.52 -28.90
N ILE A 816 -11.59 -10.21 -28.85
CA ILE A 816 -11.41 -11.45 -28.12
C ILE A 816 -10.29 -11.25 -27.10
N ALA A 817 -10.51 -11.70 -25.88
CA ALA A 817 -9.52 -11.67 -24.81
C ALA A 817 -8.48 -12.78 -25.01
N THR A 818 -7.51 -12.56 -25.91
CA THR A 818 -6.45 -13.53 -26.24
C THR A 818 -5.09 -13.07 -25.70
N ASP A 819 -4.09 -13.93 -25.80
CA ASP A 819 -2.70 -13.61 -25.44
C ASP A 819 -2.00 -12.65 -26.43
N TYR A 820 -2.64 -12.22 -27.51
CA TYR A 820 -2.10 -11.24 -28.48
C TYR A 820 -1.67 -9.92 -27.81
N TRP A 821 -2.41 -9.50 -26.80
CA TRP A 821 -2.13 -8.28 -26.05
C TRP A 821 -1.46 -8.53 -24.68
N LEU A 822 -0.93 -9.74 -24.46
CA LEU A 822 -0.22 -10.10 -23.25
C LEU A 822 1.26 -9.81 -23.39
N GLU A 823 1.73 -8.76 -22.76
CA GLU A 823 3.09 -8.25 -22.88
C GLU A 823 3.98 -8.60 -21.68
N ARG A 824 5.29 -8.45 -21.81
CA ARG A 824 6.23 -8.50 -20.68
C ARG A 824 6.07 -7.26 -19.84
N GLY A 825 5.92 -7.44 -18.52
CA GLY A 825 5.81 -6.35 -17.56
C GLY A 825 7.14 -5.90 -16.96
N ASP A 826 8.26 -6.47 -17.39
CA ASP A 826 9.60 -6.22 -16.84
C ASP A 826 9.98 -4.74 -16.95
N TYR A 827 10.51 -4.17 -15.84
CA TYR A 827 10.97 -2.78 -15.87
C TYR A 827 12.08 -2.50 -14.87
N ILE A 828 12.84 -1.43 -15.14
CA ILE A 828 13.70 -0.71 -14.21
C ILE A 828 13.25 0.75 -14.20
N ASN A 829 12.91 1.24 -13.02
CA ASN A 829 12.51 2.64 -12.79
C ASN A 829 13.60 3.39 -12.03
N PHE A 830 14.03 4.54 -12.56
CA PHE A 830 14.84 5.53 -11.85
C PHE A 830 13.88 6.44 -11.09
N ASP A 831 13.67 6.12 -9.81
CA ASP A 831 12.60 6.66 -9.00
C ASP A 831 12.85 8.12 -8.63
N TYR A 832 14.01 8.42 -8.05
CA TYR A 832 14.41 9.81 -7.81
C TYR A 832 15.92 10.03 -7.89
N LEU A 833 16.29 11.27 -8.20
CA LEU A 833 17.63 11.83 -8.03
C LEU A 833 17.51 13.09 -7.21
N THR A 834 18.25 13.16 -6.12
CA THR A 834 18.34 14.35 -5.27
C THR A 834 19.78 14.82 -5.16
N ILE A 835 19.99 16.11 -5.32
CA ILE A 835 21.27 16.80 -5.08
C ILE A 835 21.05 17.73 -3.91
N GLY A 836 21.84 17.60 -2.85
CA GLY A 836 21.81 18.42 -1.65
C GLY A 836 23.09 19.23 -1.48
N TRP A 837 22.96 20.40 -0.91
CA TRP A 837 24.04 21.26 -0.50
C TRP A 837 23.86 21.66 0.96
N ASN A 838 24.76 21.21 1.83
CA ASN A 838 24.85 21.61 3.23
C ASN A 838 25.66 22.90 3.29
N ILE A 839 24.98 24.01 3.43
CA ILE A 839 25.61 25.35 3.40
C ILE A 839 26.37 25.56 4.71
N PRO A 840 27.69 25.82 4.65
CA PRO A 840 28.46 26.15 5.84
C PRO A 840 27.97 27.48 6.43
N VAL A 841 27.26 27.44 7.55
CA VAL A 841 26.71 28.65 8.19
C VAL A 841 27.57 29.03 9.37
N LYS A 842 27.94 30.31 9.43
CA LYS A 842 28.56 30.94 10.60
C LYS A 842 27.55 31.88 11.26
N SER A 843 26.51 31.32 11.85
CA SER A 843 25.45 32.08 12.52
C SER A 843 25.33 31.68 13.98
N ARG A 844 24.95 32.61 14.82
CA ARG A 844 24.61 32.35 16.23
C ARG A 844 23.25 31.65 16.36
N TYR A 845 22.37 31.81 15.37
CA TYR A 845 20.97 31.35 15.41
C TYR A 845 20.70 30.13 14.55
N ILE A 846 21.51 29.88 13.53
CA ILE A 846 21.33 28.76 12.61
C ILE A 846 22.49 27.81 12.78
N SER A 847 22.22 26.58 13.22
CA SER A 847 23.19 25.51 13.42
C SER A 847 23.45 24.71 12.16
N ALA A 848 22.42 24.53 11.30
CA ALA A 848 22.52 23.84 10.01
C ALA A 848 21.54 24.42 8.99
N LEU A 849 21.98 24.48 7.73
CA LEU A 849 21.15 24.86 6.58
C LEU A 849 21.49 23.96 5.41
N ARG A 850 20.46 23.28 4.89
CA ARG A 850 20.59 22.44 3.71
C ARG A 850 19.57 22.86 2.65
N LEU A 851 20.04 23.00 1.42
CA LEU A 851 19.19 23.14 0.24
C LEU A 851 19.26 21.85 -0.60
N SER A 852 18.18 21.49 -1.27
CA SER A 852 18.17 20.35 -2.16
C SER A 852 17.32 20.60 -3.40
N CYS A 853 17.71 19.94 -4.50
CA CYS A 853 16.93 19.87 -5.72
C CYS A 853 16.68 18.39 -6.03
N SER A 854 15.44 18.04 -6.39
CA SER A 854 15.08 16.65 -6.68
C SER A 854 14.25 16.52 -7.95
N VAL A 855 14.45 15.41 -8.62
CA VAL A 855 13.59 14.97 -9.73
C VAL A 855 13.09 13.58 -9.39
N ASN A 856 11.77 13.38 -9.37
CA ASN A 856 11.13 12.07 -9.16
C ASN A 856 10.56 11.51 -10.47
N ASN A 857 10.48 10.18 -10.59
CA ASN A 857 10.04 9.47 -11.78
C ASN A 857 10.85 9.86 -13.03
N ILE A 858 12.17 9.76 -12.93
CA ILE A 858 13.12 10.26 -13.94
C ILE A 858 12.91 9.54 -15.27
N ALA A 859 12.95 8.21 -15.25
CA ALA A 859 12.80 7.37 -16.41
C ALA A 859 12.43 5.94 -16.02
N THR A 860 11.69 5.27 -16.90
CA THR A 860 11.40 3.84 -16.79
C THR A 860 11.91 3.13 -18.06
N ILE A 861 12.76 2.14 -17.87
CA ILE A 861 13.22 1.25 -18.96
C ILE A 861 12.32 0.03 -18.94
N THR A 862 11.59 -0.19 -20.04
CA THR A 862 10.63 -1.31 -20.17
C THR A 862 10.42 -1.65 -21.64
N GLY A 863 10.02 -2.89 -21.89
CA GLY A 863 9.51 -3.32 -23.21
C GLY A 863 7.98 -3.27 -23.31
N TYR A 864 7.29 -2.83 -22.25
CA TYR A 864 5.84 -2.70 -22.24
C TYR A 864 5.39 -1.51 -23.12
N SER A 865 4.39 -1.72 -23.98
CA SER A 865 3.94 -0.73 -24.95
C SER A 865 2.92 0.28 -24.43
N GLY A 866 2.32 0.04 -23.24
CA GLY A 866 1.35 0.94 -22.61
C GLY A 866 2.00 2.17 -21.97
N GLN A 867 1.20 2.94 -21.21
CA GLN A 867 1.66 4.20 -20.62
C GLN A 867 2.72 3.99 -19.53
N THR A 868 2.58 2.96 -18.71
CA THR A 868 3.51 2.58 -17.65
C THR A 868 3.39 1.08 -17.34
N PRO A 869 4.50 0.37 -17.05
CA PRO A 869 4.45 -1.01 -16.58
C PRO A 869 4.17 -1.13 -15.07
N MET A 870 4.14 -0.01 -14.36
CA MET A 870 3.88 0.03 -12.91
C MET A 870 2.37 0.02 -12.65
N ILE A 871 1.73 -1.09 -12.99
CA ILE A 871 0.30 -1.33 -12.75
C ILE A 871 0.11 -2.23 -11.52
N ASN A 872 -1.16 -2.43 -11.14
CA ASN A 872 -1.50 -3.27 -9.99
C ASN A 872 -0.94 -4.70 -10.14
N SER A 873 -0.06 -5.09 -9.22
CA SER A 873 0.55 -6.43 -9.13
C SER A 873 -0.08 -7.29 -8.02
N TYR A 874 -1.19 -6.86 -7.43
CA TYR A 874 -1.87 -7.55 -6.33
C TYR A 874 -3.36 -7.68 -6.58
N ILE A 875 -4.00 -8.67 -5.92
CA ILE A 875 -5.44 -8.90 -6.04
C ILE A 875 -6.18 -7.77 -5.32
N VAL A 876 -6.57 -6.77 -6.08
CA VAL A 876 -7.43 -5.67 -5.64
C VAL A 876 -8.43 -5.40 -6.77
N ASN A 877 -9.72 -5.45 -6.46
CA ASN A 877 -10.80 -5.05 -7.36
C ASN A 877 -10.78 -5.69 -8.76
N GLY A 878 -10.27 -6.93 -8.90
CA GLY A 878 -10.27 -7.65 -10.17
C GLY A 878 -9.35 -7.09 -11.25
N THR A 879 -8.34 -6.27 -10.91
CA THR A 879 -7.44 -5.60 -11.88
C THR A 879 -6.01 -6.11 -11.86
N LEU A 880 -5.73 -7.21 -11.19
CA LEU A 880 -4.38 -7.77 -11.08
C LEU A 880 -3.73 -7.98 -12.44
N GLY A 881 -2.64 -7.25 -12.71
CA GLY A 881 -1.87 -7.35 -13.96
C GLY A 881 -2.60 -6.85 -15.21
N ILE A 882 -3.69 -6.11 -15.07
CA ILE A 882 -4.51 -5.63 -16.19
C ILE A 882 -4.35 -4.11 -16.34
N ASP A 883 -3.83 -3.67 -17.49
CA ASP A 883 -3.94 -2.27 -17.92
C ASP A 883 -5.29 -2.10 -18.64
N ASP A 884 -6.29 -1.59 -17.92
CA ASP A 884 -7.67 -1.51 -18.38
C ASP A 884 -8.20 -0.07 -18.41
N LYS A 885 -7.57 0.78 -19.20
CA LYS A 885 -8.06 2.15 -19.48
C LYS A 885 -8.14 3.09 -18.28
N ARG A 886 -7.63 2.68 -17.10
CA ARG A 886 -7.66 3.43 -15.84
C ARG A 886 -6.33 4.04 -15.46
N THR A 887 -5.29 3.81 -16.26
CA THR A 887 -3.94 4.24 -15.91
C THR A 887 -3.85 5.75 -15.80
N TYR A 888 -3.51 6.21 -14.61
CA TYR A 888 -3.27 7.62 -14.33
C TYR A 888 -2.11 8.13 -15.21
N PRO A 889 -2.22 9.33 -15.80
CA PRO A 889 -1.15 9.86 -16.64
C PRO A 889 0.17 9.90 -15.90
N PRO A 890 1.23 9.19 -16.39
CA PRO A 890 2.51 9.19 -15.70
C PRO A 890 3.13 10.58 -15.73
N TYR A 891 3.64 11.00 -14.57
CA TYR A 891 4.18 12.35 -14.39
C TYR A 891 5.60 12.31 -13.80
N ARG A 892 6.33 13.39 -14.03
CA ARG A 892 7.64 13.67 -13.43
C ARG A 892 7.51 14.85 -12.50
N ALA A 893 8.08 14.74 -11.29
CA ALA A 893 8.07 15.81 -10.33
C ALA A 893 9.45 16.46 -10.20
N TYR A 894 9.48 17.78 -10.11
CA TYR A 894 10.67 18.59 -9.87
C TYR A 894 10.47 19.39 -8.60
N SER A 895 11.40 19.33 -7.67
CA SER A 895 11.24 20.02 -6.39
C SER A 895 12.52 20.67 -5.90
N ILE A 896 12.34 21.70 -5.07
CA ILE A 896 13.37 22.36 -4.29
C ILE A 896 12.99 22.20 -2.83
N GLY A 897 13.93 21.76 -2.01
CA GLY A 897 13.76 21.56 -0.58
C GLY A 897 14.74 22.42 0.23
N MET A 898 14.34 22.78 1.44
CA MET A 898 15.14 23.50 2.42
C MET A 898 14.95 22.90 3.82
N SER A 899 16.05 22.62 4.50
CA SER A 899 16.05 22.22 5.90
C SER A 899 16.91 23.19 6.72
N ILE A 900 16.36 23.69 7.83
CA ILE A 900 17.03 24.63 8.72
C ILE A 900 16.95 24.08 10.14
N GLN A 901 18.06 24.14 10.86
CA GLN A 901 18.13 23.90 12.29
C GLN A 901 18.62 25.16 13.00
N PHE A 902 17.86 25.57 14.00
CA PHE A 902 18.14 26.74 14.83
C PHE A 902 18.73 26.34 16.18
#